data_85d076bffa597e20642702518e45e6e2
#
_entry.id   85d076bffa597e20642702518e45e6e2
#
_cell.length_a   1.000
_cell.length_b   1.000
_cell.length_c   1.000
_cell.angle_alpha   90.00
_cell.angle_beta   90.00
_cell.angle_gamma   90.00
#
_symmetry.space_group_name_H-M   'P 1'
#
loop_
_entity.id
_entity.type
_entity.pdbx_description
1 polymer ?
#
loop_
_entity_poly.entity_id
_entity_poly.type
_entity_poly.pdbx_seq_one_letter_code
_entity_poly.pdbx_strand_id
1 'polypeptide(L)'
;MEERTTMNIPVIALRGLTVFPDLTLSFDVEREISIYALDSAMEGDRTIFLVTQREIATTAPTEEDLYTVGTVCRILQILKTSETSVRVIVEGQQRARIHRLWQNKPFLQANVELLEEDFPGRMTPRMEALIRQTYVIFGEYKELVPNLTDDFVSAVLDCRDPGRLADFIAQNINLRHGDRQRILEELNPTKRLRLLNEILAHEVEVISLEVELEQKVRSRVAQVQKDMILREQMKVLKHELGDDGDEEIEEYTEKIEKLKLPEEIHSKLIKEVDRLAKQPYGSAEASVIRNYLDVCLEMPWNKTTKDRADVAKARAILDKEHFGLDKVKERILEFIAVQQINPDAKGKILCLVGPPGVGKTSIAISVAKAMNRKLTRLSLGGVRDEADIRGHRKTSIGAMPGRIIDALSRSGSMNPLLVLDEIDKLASDMRGDPASALLEVLDSEQNYAFRDHFLEIPVDLSKVMFITTANTLDTIPRPLLDRMEVIELSSYTDEEKLEIAKRHLLPKQLKEHGLKRAQLHVSDGAIRATISGYTRESGVRVLERQLGKLCRKTAMRLVEEDVKRVSITEKNLSDYLGTVRYTPGVHSKQDEVGVVNGLAWTEVGGEILEVEVNVMDGSGKLELTGNLGTVMQESAKAALSCLRSRTEALHLEKDFYKTKDIHIHFPEAATPKDGPSAGIAITTAMLSALTGRKVRRDVAMTGEVTLRGRVLPIGGLKEKTMAALRNGIKTVIIPRENEKDLNEIDQTVRKALHFIPVESVDAVFAAALVPESREDAVEHMAAIAAPTPYQEVRHGNQL
;
A
#
# COMPACT_ATOMS: atom_id res chain seq x y z
N MET A 1 19.37 24.50 -81.30
CA MET A 1 19.25 23.11 -80.80
C MET A 1 20.20 23.01 -79.65
N GLU A 2 19.65 23.16 -78.43
CA GLU A 2 20.43 22.96 -77.16
C GLU A 2 20.88 21.50 -77.12
N GLU A 3 22.21 21.30 -76.96
CA GLU A 3 22.74 19.95 -76.71
C GLU A 3 22.11 19.40 -75.39
N ARG A 4 21.17 18.50 -75.56
CA ARG A 4 20.58 17.81 -74.39
C ARG A 4 21.66 16.89 -73.83
N THR A 5 22.08 17.16 -72.61
CA THR A 5 23.08 16.36 -71.90
C THR A 5 22.43 15.02 -71.47
N THR A 6 22.69 13.97 -72.26
CA THR A 6 22.22 12.61 -71.91
C THR A 6 23.38 11.80 -71.36
N MET A 7 23.07 10.97 -70.29
CA MET A 7 24.08 10.09 -69.69
C MET A 7 23.54 8.68 -69.48
N ASN A 8 24.39 7.69 -69.56
CA ASN A 8 24.05 6.30 -69.17
C ASN A 8 24.41 6.07 -67.74
N ILE A 9 23.44 5.61 -66.96
CA ILE A 9 23.58 5.56 -65.49
C ILE A 9 22.88 4.29 -64.95
N PRO A 10 23.46 3.62 -63.90
CA PRO A 10 22.76 2.58 -63.16
C PRO A 10 21.49 3.13 -62.47
N VAL A 11 20.44 2.30 -62.43
CA VAL A 11 19.12 2.72 -61.94
C VAL A 11 18.70 1.85 -60.75
N ILE A 12 18.15 2.49 -59.73
CA ILE A 12 17.43 1.79 -58.66
C ILE A 12 15.98 2.24 -58.65
N ALA A 13 15.09 1.26 -58.71
CA ALA A 13 13.65 1.45 -58.56
C ALA A 13 13.27 1.49 -57.05
N LEU A 14 12.82 2.66 -56.60
CA LEU A 14 12.43 2.89 -55.20
C LEU A 14 10.95 2.55 -54.96
N ARG A 15 10.67 1.90 -53.82
CA ARG A 15 9.30 1.58 -53.39
C ARG A 15 8.77 2.67 -52.45
N GLY A 16 7.88 3.53 -52.99
CA GLY A 16 7.21 4.56 -52.16
C GLY A 16 8.12 5.67 -51.64
N LEU A 17 9.39 5.70 -52.07
CA LEU A 17 10.35 6.73 -51.75
C LEU A 17 10.63 7.59 -52.95
N THR A 18 10.78 8.89 -52.74
CA THR A 18 11.18 9.85 -53.78
C THR A 18 12.36 10.66 -53.23
N VAL A 19 13.40 10.83 -54.03
CA VAL A 19 14.58 11.62 -53.65
C VAL A 19 14.53 12.94 -54.41
N PHE A 20 14.73 14.04 -53.69
CA PHE A 20 14.77 15.38 -54.26
C PHE A 20 16.23 15.89 -54.41
N PRO A 21 16.51 16.79 -55.37
CA PRO A 21 17.82 17.44 -55.48
C PRO A 21 18.23 18.17 -54.22
N ASP A 22 19.53 18.29 -53.97
CA ASP A 22 20.18 18.97 -52.85
C ASP A 22 19.79 18.45 -51.46
N LEU A 23 19.14 17.28 -51.38
CA LEU A 23 18.74 16.64 -50.16
C LEU A 23 19.38 15.26 -50.01
N THR A 24 19.68 14.93 -48.77
CA THR A 24 20.23 13.64 -48.35
C THR A 24 19.15 12.69 -47.90
N LEU A 25 19.19 11.45 -48.41
CA LEU A 25 18.27 10.39 -47.97
C LEU A 25 19.03 9.12 -47.64
N SER A 26 18.61 8.44 -46.57
CA SER A 26 19.09 7.10 -46.17
C SER A 26 17.99 6.07 -46.32
N PHE A 27 18.28 4.94 -47.02
CA PHE A 27 17.32 3.85 -47.20
C PHE A 27 18.01 2.50 -47.31
N ASP A 28 17.26 1.44 -47.08
CA ASP A 28 17.77 0.07 -47.16
C ASP A 28 17.46 -0.54 -48.52
N VAL A 29 18.47 -1.23 -49.10
CA VAL A 29 18.40 -1.92 -50.38
C VAL A 29 18.55 -3.42 -50.16
N GLU A 30 17.51 -4.19 -50.51
CA GLU A 30 17.46 -5.64 -50.29
C GLU A 30 17.42 -6.46 -51.61
N ARG A 31 17.07 -5.80 -52.73
CA ARG A 31 16.98 -6.50 -54.02
C ARG A 31 18.37 -6.72 -54.60
N GLU A 32 18.70 -7.93 -55.01
CA GLU A 32 19.98 -8.24 -55.66
C GLU A 32 20.25 -7.35 -56.88
N ILE A 33 19.27 -7.11 -57.74
CA ILE A 33 19.32 -6.23 -58.91
C ILE A 33 19.74 -4.80 -58.53
N SER A 34 19.26 -4.30 -57.39
CA SER A 34 19.60 -2.97 -56.89
C SER A 34 20.97 -2.94 -56.21
N ILE A 35 21.40 -4.04 -55.58
CA ILE A 35 22.74 -4.19 -55.01
C ILE A 35 23.79 -4.20 -56.13
N TYR A 36 23.55 -4.94 -57.23
CA TYR A 36 24.44 -4.91 -58.40
C TYR A 36 24.51 -3.53 -59.07
N ALA A 37 23.40 -2.76 -59.08
CA ALA A 37 23.40 -1.39 -59.54
C ALA A 37 24.29 -0.48 -58.69
N LEU A 38 24.26 -0.67 -57.36
CA LEU A 38 25.13 0.05 -56.41
C LEU A 38 26.60 -0.30 -56.62
N ASP A 39 26.93 -1.59 -56.76
CA ASP A 39 28.30 -2.03 -56.94
C ASP A 39 28.86 -1.43 -58.26
N SER A 40 28.08 -1.45 -59.32
CA SER A 40 28.46 -0.82 -60.59
C SER A 40 28.66 0.69 -60.51
N ALA A 41 27.79 1.38 -59.70
CA ALA A 41 27.96 2.82 -59.48
C ALA A 41 29.19 3.14 -58.64
N MET A 42 29.57 2.26 -57.73
CA MET A 42 30.77 2.43 -56.89
C MET A 42 32.07 2.17 -57.62
N GLU A 43 32.04 1.33 -58.64
CA GLU A 43 33.18 1.13 -59.55
C GLU A 43 33.40 2.33 -60.50
N GLY A 44 32.37 3.15 -60.73
CA GLY A 44 32.37 4.36 -61.52
C GLY A 44 32.57 5.65 -60.75
N ASP A 45 31.86 6.68 -61.14
CA ASP A 45 31.87 8.03 -60.52
C ASP A 45 30.99 8.21 -59.28
N ARG A 46 30.45 7.10 -58.77
CA ARG A 46 29.50 7.04 -57.61
C ARG A 46 28.17 7.74 -57.89
N THR A 47 27.78 7.85 -59.14
CA THR A 47 26.48 8.39 -59.52
C THR A 47 25.49 7.27 -59.80
N ILE A 48 24.26 7.49 -59.40
CA ILE A 48 23.16 6.53 -59.57
C ILE A 48 21.86 7.28 -59.81
N PHE A 49 20.98 6.73 -60.66
CA PHE A 49 19.66 7.30 -60.89
C PHE A 49 18.62 6.60 -60.05
N LEU A 50 17.94 7.39 -59.22
CA LEU A 50 16.87 6.89 -58.36
C LEU A 50 15.51 7.34 -58.88
N VAL A 51 14.65 6.36 -59.13
CA VAL A 51 13.30 6.59 -59.65
C VAL A 51 12.26 5.78 -58.89
N THR A 52 11.11 6.39 -58.62
CA THR A 52 10.02 5.75 -57.87
C THR A 52 9.23 4.80 -58.75
N GLN A 53 8.85 3.62 -58.26
CA GLN A 53 7.88 2.74 -58.93
C GLN A 53 6.46 3.28 -58.78
N ARG A 54 5.62 3.04 -59.77
CA ARG A 54 4.19 3.41 -59.75
C ARG A 54 3.41 2.61 -58.70
N GLU A 55 3.69 1.31 -58.62
CA GLU A 55 3.07 0.42 -57.64
C GLU A 55 4.10 -0.18 -56.71
N ILE A 56 3.88 -0.03 -55.42
CA ILE A 56 4.81 -0.50 -54.36
C ILE A 56 4.93 -2.04 -54.36
N ALA A 57 3.88 -2.75 -54.73
CA ALA A 57 3.83 -4.22 -54.72
C ALA A 57 4.66 -4.91 -55.84
N THR A 58 5.06 -4.22 -56.89
CA THR A 58 5.80 -4.81 -58.01
C THR A 58 7.22 -5.24 -57.57
N THR A 59 7.49 -6.55 -57.68
CA THR A 59 8.76 -7.12 -57.25
C THR A 59 9.87 -6.97 -58.28
N ALA A 60 9.54 -7.06 -59.55
CA ALA A 60 10.48 -6.92 -60.70
C ALA A 60 9.98 -5.82 -61.64
N PRO A 61 10.27 -4.53 -61.37
CA PRO A 61 9.76 -3.43 -62.19
C PRO A 61 10.36 -3.40 -63.58
N THR A 62 9.48 -3.18 -64.54
CA THR A 62 9.81 -2.88 -65.97
C THR A 62 9.79 -1.37 -66.19
N GLU A 63 10.13 -0.89 -67.44
CA GLU A 63 10.09 0.54 -67.72
C GLU A 63 8.70 1.17 -67.52
N GLU A 64 7.64 0.42 -67.82
CA GLU A 64 6.24 0.89 -67.64
C GLU A 64 5.84 1.04 -66.16
N ASP A 65 6.49 0.27 -65.28
CA ASP A 65 6.27 0.31 -63.83
C ASP A 65 6.95 1.49 -63.12
N LEU A 66 7.81 2.21 -63.84
CA LEU A 66 8.56 3.33 -63.26
C LEU A 66 7.93 4.67 -63.66
N TYR A 67 8.13 5.68 -62.83
CA TYR A 67 7.88 7.04 -63.21
C TYR A 67 8.94 7.49 -64.23
N THR A 68 8.64 8.48 -65.04
CA THR A 68 9.56 8.93 -66.08
C THR A 68 10.63 9.90 -65.57
N VAL A 69 10.34 10.60 -64.46
CA VAL A 69 11.27 11.54 -63.87
C VAL A 69 11.75 10.99 -62.51
N GLY A 70 13.03 11.07 -62.29
CA GLY A 70 13.72 10.71 -61.06
C GLY A 70 14.84 11.68 -60.75
N THR A 71 15.76 11.31 -59.88
CA THR A 71 16.88 12.13 -59.45
C THR A 71 18.19 11.40 -59.66
N VAL A 72 19.14 12.04 -60.31
CA VAL A 72 20.54 11.62 -60.33
C VAL A 72 21.12 11.93 -58.95
N CYS A 73 21.64 10.92 -58.31
CA CYS A 73 22.17 11.03 -56.94
C CYS A 73 23.63 10.61 -56.87
N ARG A 74 24.34 11.19 -55.94
CA ARG A 74 25.68 10.78 -55.55
C ARG A 74 25.62 9.89 -54.32
N ILE A 75 26.31 8.76 -54.33
CA ILE A 75 26.43 7.86 -53.20
C ILE A 75 27.47 8.42 -52.25
N LEU A 76 27.04 8.79 -51.04
CA LEU A 76 27.90 9.30 -49.99
C LEU A 76 28.51 8.16 -49.15
N GLN A 77 27.69 7.18 -48.75
CA GLN A 77 28.11 6.08 -47.89
C GLN A 77 27.27 4.83 -48.14
N ILE A 78 27.89 3.68 -48.04
CA ILE A 78 27.26 2.36 -48.07
C ILE A 78 27.62 1.64 -46.77
N LEU A 79 26.61 1.14 -46.06
CA LEU A 79 26.75 0.40 -44.81
C LEU A 79 26.10 -0.98 -44.96
N LYS A 80 26.85 -2.04 -44.78
CA LYS A 80 26.31 -3.40 -44.81
C LYS A 80 25.55 -3.66 -43.50
N THR A 81 24.23 -3.81 -43.55
CA THR A 81 23.37 -3.99 -42.41
C THR A 81 23.14 -5.47 -42.08
N SER A 82 23.08 -6.33 -43.11
CA SER A 82 22.99 -7.79 -42.98
C SER A 82 23.64 -8.48 -44.17
N GLU A 83 23.60 -9.81 -44.28
CA GLU A 83 24.11 -10.55 -45.45
C GLU A 83 23.33 -10.22 -46.74
N THR A 84 22.05 -9.80 -46.60
CA THR A 84 21.14 -9.56 -47.74
C THR A 84 20.64 -8.11 -47.84
N SER A 85 21.01 -7.21 -46.94
CA SER A 85 20.55 -5.83 -46.93
C SER A 85 21.70 -4.84 -46.75
N VAL A 86 21.64 -3.77 -47.52
CA VAL A 86 22.65 -2.71 -47.59
C VAL A 86 21.96 -1.35 -47.35
N ARG A 87 22.40 -0.59 -46.38
CA ARG A 87 21.96 0.80 -46.16
C ARG A 87 22.81 1.75 -46.99
N VAL A 88 22.14 2.56 -47.76
CA VAL A 88 22.78 3.55 -48.65
C VAL A 88 22.38 4.95 -48.19
N ILE A 89 23.36 5.84 -48.17
CA ILE A 89 23.16 7.28 -47.96
C ILE A 89 23.50 7.96 -49.29
N VAL A 90 22.52 8.65 -49.85
CA VAL A 90 22.63 9.35 -51.12
C VAL A 90 22.32 10.83 -50.96
N GLU A 91 22.93 11.64 -51.82
CA GLU A 91 22.63 13.06 -52.00
C GLU A 91 22.07 13.27 -53.41
N GLY A 92 20.84 13.80 -53.50
CA GLY A 92 20.25 14.14 -54.78
C GLY A 92 21.04 15.29 -55.43
N GLN A 93 21.34 15.16 -56.71
CA GLN A 93 22.08 16.20 -57.45
C GLN A 93 21.18 16.97 -58.39
N GLN A 94 20.53 16.28 -59.33
CA GLN A 94 19.74 16.91 -60.39
C GLN A 94 18.58 16.01 -60.81
N ARG A 95 17.47 16.63 -61.21
CA ARG A 95 16.36 15.94 -61.83
C ARG A 95 16.73 15.42 -63.18
N ALA A 96 16.30 14.24 -63.54
CA ALA A 96 16.52 13.65 -64.84
C ALA A 96 15.30 12.84 -65.31
N ARG A 97 15.17 12.72 -66.65
CA ARG A 97 14.07 11.96 -67.28
C ARG A 97 14.64 10.72 -67.96
N ILE A 98 13.99 9.57 -67.75
CA ILE A 98 14.35 8.35 -68.48
C ILE A 98 13.98 8.51 -69.98
N HIS A 99 14.92 8.36 -70.84
CA HIS A 99 14.68 8.21 -72.29
C HIS A 99 14.42 6.77 -72.68
N ARG A 100 15.22 5.86 -72.18
CA ARG A 100 15.12 4.44 -72.46
C ARG A 100 15.82 3.61 -71.35
N LEU A 101 15.17 2.56 -70.91
CA LEU A 101 15.81 1.52 -70.11
C LEU A 101 16.36 0.47 -71.02
N TRP A 102 17.66 0.39 -71.16
CA TRP A 102 18.27 -0.47 -72.16
C TRP A 102 18.88 -1.76 -71.58
N GLN A 103 19.01 -1.88 -70.28
CA GLN A 103 19.49 -3.08 -69.62
C GLN A 103 18.63 -3.39 -68.38
N ASN A 104 18.22 -4.68 -68.30
CA ASN A 104 17.40 -5.16 -67.16
C ASN A 104 18.14 -6.21 -66.33
N LYS A 105 19.25 -6.74 -66.76
CA LYS A 105 20.09 -7.73 -66.05
C LYS A 105 21.59 -7.48 -66.40
N PRO A 106 22.54 -7.66 -65.43
CA PRO A 106 22.29 -8.08 -64.03
C PRO A 106 21.67 -6.97 -63.16
N PHE A 107 21.65 -5.72 -63.59
CA PHE A 107 21.04 -4.55 -62.97
C PHE A 107 20.37 -3.65 -64.02
N LEU A 108 19.53 -2.73 -63.54
CA LEU A 108 18.83 -1.75 -64.35
C LEU A 108 19.82 -0.65 -64.79
N GLN A 109 19.86 -0.33 -66.07
CA GLN A 109 20.65 0.77 -66.62
C GLN A 109 19.84 1.54 -67.68
N ALA A 110 19.84 2.86 -67.54
CA ALA A 110 19.05 3.74 -68.41
C ALA A 110 19.88 4.85 -69.02
N ASN A 111 19.42 5.28 -70.19
CA ASN A 111 19.81 6.58 -70.73
C ASN A 111 18.89 7.66 -70.17
N VAL A 112 19.41 8.63 -69.45
CA VAL A 112 18.64 9.71 -68.79
C VAL A 112 19.08 11.06 -69.34
N GLU A 113 18.09 11.97 -69.48
CA GLU A 113 18.30 13.36 -69.90
C GLU A 113 18.27 14.21 -68.63
N LEU A 114 19.31 15.02 -68.34
CA LEU A 114 19.34 15.95 -67.27
C LEU A 114 18.34 17.08 -67.53
N LEU A 115 17.53 17.38 -66.50
CA LEU A 115 16.50 18.42 -66.58
C LEU A 115 16.99 19.65 -65.81
N GLU A 116 16.95 20.82 -66.51
CA GLU A 116 17.26 22.10 -65.90
C GLU A 116 16.00 22.72 -65.29
N GLU A 117 16.14 23.44 -64.19
CA GLU A 117 15.03 24.15 -63.61
C GLU A 117 14.67 25.39 -64.41
N ASP A 118 13.37 25.57 -64.65
CA ASP A 118 12.82 26.77 -65.33
C ASP A 118 12.67 27.95 -64.31
N PHE A 119 13.83 28.54 -64.00
CA PHE A 119 13.87 29.61 -62.99
C PHE A 119 14.32 30.94 -63.63
N PRO A 120 13.53 32.02 -63.49
CA PRO A 120 13.81 33.31 -64.13
C PRO A 120 14.98 34.11 -63.49
N GLY A 121 15.77 33.54 -62.62
CA GLY A 121 16.95 34.11 -61.99
C GLY A 121 16.75 35.31 -61.05
N ARG A 122 15.52 35.75 -60.81
CA ARG A 122 15.20 36.85 -59.88
C ARG A 122 13.98 36.53 -59.03
N MET A 123 14.08 36.80 -57.72
CA MET A 123 12.98 36.73 -56.79
C MET A 123 11.93 37.81 -57.14
N THR A 124 10.69 37.41 -57.38
CA THR A 124 9.59 38.32 -57.68
C THR A 124 8.69 38.48 -56.42
N PRO A 125 7.97 39.64 -56.28
CA PRO A 125 7.04 39.81 -55.16
C PRO A 125 5.98 38.72 -55.07
N ARG A 126 5.64 38.10 -56.21
CA ARG A 126 4.68 36.97 -56.25
C ARG A 126 5.26 35.69 -55.64
N MET A 127 6.56 35.43 -55.87
CA MET A 127 7.28 34.32 -55.26
C MET A 127 7.40 34.49 -53.73
N GLU A 128 7.74 35.71 -53.33
CA GLU A 128 7.83 36.03 -51.88
C GLU A 128 6.47 35.84 -51.18
N ALA A 129 5.38 36.28 -51.81
CA ALA A 129 4.03 36.11 -51.27
C ALA A 129 3.68 34.59 -51.13
N LEU A 130 4.10 33.78 -52.15
CA LEU A 130 3.87 32.35 -52.13
C LEU A 130 4.66 31.66 -51.03
N ILE A 131 5.92 32.02 -50.81
CA ILE A 131 6.73 31.52 -49.67
C ILE A 131 6.07 31.84 -48.36
N ARG A 132 5.61 33.08 -48.14
CA ARG A 132 4.88 33.46 -46.92
C ARG A 132 3.62 32.64 -46.73
N GLN A 133 2.86 32.37 -47.79
CA GLN A 133 1.69 31.51 -47.78
C GLN A 133 2.07 30.08 -47.38
N THR A 134 3.21 29.56 -47.90
CA THR A 134 3.71 28.24 -47.53
C THR A 134 3.99 28.18 -46.01
N TYR A 135 4.62 29.20 -45.44
CA TYR A 135 4.89 29.22 -44.02
C TYR A 135 3.61 29.21 -43.17
N VAL A 136 2.55 29.87 -43.61
CA VAL A 136 1.25 29.86 -42.90
C VAL A 136 0.65 28.47 -42.94
N ILE A 137 0.54 27.84 -44.11
CA ILE A 137 -0.04 26.51 -44.25
C ILE A 137 0.79 25.45 -43.50
N PHE A 138 2.14 25.58 -43.57
CA PHE A 138 3.04 24.71 -42.84
C PHE A 138 2.90 24.89 -41.30
N GLY A 139 2.62 26.11 -40.82
CA GLY A 139 2.31 26.41 -39.41
C GLY A 139 1.06 25.69 -38.96
N GLU A 140 0.01 25.70 -39.78
CA GLU A 140 -1.24 24.95 -39.50
C GLU A 140 -0.99 23.43 -39.48
N TYR A 141 -0.20 22.92 -40.44
CA TYR A 141 0.21 21.51 -40.47
C TYR A 141 0.97 21.12 -39.21
N LYS A 142 1.91 21.95 -38.75
CA LYS A 142 2.70 21.73 -37.52
C LYS A 142 1.82 21.59 -36.26
N GLU A 143 0.78 22.41 -36.14
CA GLU A 143 -0.13 22.33 -34.98
C GLU A 143 -0.91 21.03 -34.93
N LEU A 144 -1.18 20.42 -36.10
CA LEU A 144 -1.92 19.17 -36.23
C LEU A 144 -1.03 17.94 -36.10
N VAL A 145 0.27 18.05 -36.35
CA VAL A 145 1.24 16.95 -36.35
C VAL A 145 2.33 17.20 -35.29
N PRO A 146 2.15 16.74 -34.04
CA PRO A 146 3.01 17.10 -32.92
C PRO A 146 4.44 16.51 -32.94
N ASN A 147 4.74 15.58 -33.85
CA ASN A 147 6.02 14.86 -33.89
C ASN A 147 7.08 15.46 -34.82
N LEU A 148 6.91 16.69 -35.28
CA LEU A 148 7.92 17.38 -36.08
C LEU A 148 9.04 17.91 -35.17
N THR A 149 10.30 17.68 -35.59
CA THR A 149 11.45 18.17 -34.83
C THR A 149 11.62 19.68 -34.96
N ASP A 150 12.04 20.34 -33.91
CA ASP A 150 12.26 21.80 -33.91
C ASP A 150 13.31 22.23 -34.94
N ASP A 151 14.33 21.39 -35.17
CA ASP A 151 15.38 21.62 -36.19
C ASP A 151 14.80 21.66 -37.61
N PHE A 152 13.86 20.74 -37.91
CA PHE A 152 13.19 20.71 -39.23
C PHE A 152 12.31 21.95 -39.41
N VAL A 153 11.54 22.33 -38.38
CA VAL A 153 10.68 23.51 -38.46
C VAL A 153 11.50 24.79 -38.63
N SER A 154 12.60 24.93 -37.93
CA SER A 154 13.51 26.07 -38.09
C SER A 154 14.12 26.14 -39.50
N ALA A 155 14.55 24.98 -40.02
CA ALA A 155 15.12 24.90 -41.38
C ALA A 155 14.09 25.26 -42.47
N VAL A 156 12.81 24.92 -42.30
CA VAL A 156 11.74 25.32 -43.22
C VAL A 156 11.55 26.84 -43.19
N LEU A 157 11.50 27.46 -42.01
CA LEU A 157 11.28 28.92 -41.85
C LEU A 157 12.46 29.77 -42.37
N ASP A 158 13.66 29.19 -42.37
CA ASP A 158 14.88 29.88 -42.87
C ASP A 158 15.07 29.74 -44.37
N CYS A 159 14.39 28.78 -45.03
CA CYS A 159 14.54 28.49 -46.43
C CYS A 159 13.79 29.50 -47.32
N ARG A 160 14.50 30.34 -48.07
CA ARG A 160 13.94 31.42 -48.93
C ARG A 160 13.89 31.09 -50.41
N ASP A 161 14.47 29.98 -50.82
CA ASP A 161 14.36 29.51 -52.18
C ASP A 161 13.07 28.73 -52.41
N PRO A 162 12.19 29.12 -53.39
CA PRO A 162 10.88 28.48 -53.54
C PRO A 162 10.98 27.01 -53.99
N GLY A 163 11.96 26.67 -54.81
CA GLY A 163 12.18 25.30 -55.32
C GLY A 163 12.67 24.40 -54.18
N ARG A 164 13.73 24.84 -53.53
CA ARG A 164 14.33 24.12 -52.41
C ARG A 164 13.35 24.00 -51.21
N LEU A 165 12.55 25.04 -50.94
CA LEU A 165 11.54 24.99 -49.89
C LEU A 165 10.50 23.89 -50.18
N ALA A 166 9.99 23.81 -51.40
CA ALA A 166 9.04 22.82 -51.82
C ALA A 166 9.63 21.40 -51.70
N ASP A 167 10.83 21.19 -52.17
CA ASP A 167 11.51 19.89 -52.13
C ASP A 167 11.81 19.45 -50.70
N PHE A 168 12.28 20.39 -49.85
CA PHE A 168 12.61 20.13 -48.45
C PHE A 168 11.39 19.74 -47.62
N ILE A 169 10.28 20.45 -47.78
CA ILE A 169 9.02 20.08 -47.09
C ILE A 169 8.53 18.73 -47.61
N ALA A 170 8.43 18.53 -48.93
CA ALA A 170 7.92 17.31 -49.57
C ALA A 170 8.68 16.04 -49.15
N GLN A 171 9.99 16.15 -48.90
CA GLN A 171 10.82 15.02 -48.46
C GLN A 171 10.59 14.65 -47.00
N ASN A 172 10.37 15.62 -46.13
CA ASN A 172 10.39 15.43 -44.68
C ASN A 172 9.01 15.27 -44.03
N ILE A 173 7.94 15.57 -44.78
CA ILE A 173 6.56 15.34 -44.29
C ILE A 173 5.98 14.07 -44.89
N ASN A 174 4.93 13.56 -44.25
CA ASN A 174 4.26 12.32 -44.69
C ASN A 174 3.26 12.62 -45.83
N LEU A 175 3.71 12.62 -47.07
CA LEU A 175 2.87 12.76 -48.26
C LEU A 175 2.73 11.41 -48.99
N ARG A 176 1.65 11.26 -49.76
CA ARG A 176 1.49 10.12 -50.66
C ARG A 176 2.61 10.10 -51.70
N HIS A 177 3.11 8.91 -52.05
CA HIS A 177 4.20 8.77 -53.01
C HIS A 177 3.89 9.41 -54.37
N GLY A 178 2.60 9.34 -54.83
CA GLY A 178 2.17 10.00 -56.06
C GLY A 178 2.26 11.54 -56.00
N ASP A 179 1.98 12.14 -54.85
CA ASP A 179 2.05 13.58 -54.69
C ASP A 179 3.50 14.06 -54.57
N ARG A 180 4.37 13.30 -53.90
CA ARG A 180 5.82 13.56 -53.90
C ARG A 180 6.37 13.48 -55.32
N GLN A 181 5.93 12.53 -56.12
CA GLN A 181 6.34 12.39 -57.50
C GLN A 181 5.89 13.58 -58.36
N ARG A 182 4.66 14.06 -58.24
CA ARG A 182 4.13 15.25 -58.89
C ARG A 182 4.96 16.50 -58.61
N ILE A 183 5.41 16.65 -57.33
CA ILE A 183 6.29 17.75 -56.91
C ILE A 183 7.68 17.59 -57.57
N LEU A 184 8.22 16.38 -57.67
CA LEU A 184 9.49 16.13 -58.30
C LEU A 184 9.44 16.41 -59.84
N GLU A 185 8.34 16.12 -60.50
CA GLU A 185 8.15 16.31 -61.95
C GLU A 185 7.99 17.77 -62.35
N GLU A 186 7.58 18.67 -61.48
CA GLU A 186 7.40 20.09 -61.79
C GLU A 186 8.73 20.81 -61.75
N LEU A 187 9.20 21.25 -62.93
CA LEU A 187 10.48 21.92 -63.12
C LEU A 187 10.49 23.38 -62.75
N ASN A 188 9.35 24.07 -62.82
CA ASN A 188 9.25 25.47 -62.45
C ASN A 188 9.11 25.65 -60.96
N PRO A 189 10.07 26.25 -60.23
CA PRO A 189 10.04 26.36 -58.79
C PRO A 189 8.79 27.05 -58.19
N THR A 190 8.25 28.05 -58.91
CA THR A 190 7.04 28.76 -58.47
C THR A 190 5.81 27.86 -58.58
N LYS A 191 5.69 27.11 -59.68
CA LYS A 191 4.57 26.17 -59.86
C LYS A 191 4.69 24.97 -58.89
N ARG A 192 5.91 24.52 -58.64
CA ARG A 192 6.21 23.44 -57.65
C ARG A 192 5.78 23.83 -56.25
N LEU A 193 6.14 25.05 -55.82
CA LEU A 193 5.78 25.57 -54.50
C LEU A 193 4.23 25.75 -54.37
N ARG A 194 3.58 26.17 -55.46
CA ARG A 194 2.10 26.26 -55.48
C ARG A 194 1.47 24.88 -55.36
N LEU A 195 1.98 23.91 -56.11
CA LEU A 195 1.53 22.54 -56.05
C LEU A 195 1.68 21.94 -54.66
N LEU A 196 2.85 22.20 -54.01
CA LEU A 196 3.04 21.81 -52.63
C LEU A 196 1.99 22.46 -51.69
N ASN A 197 1.72 23.76 -51.84
CA ASN A 197 0.71 24.44 -51.03
C ASN A 197 -0.69 23.85 -51.20
N GLU A 198 -1.07 23.48 -52.40
CA GLU A 198 -2.36 22.81 -52.69
C GLU A 198 -2.43 21.43 -52.00
N ILE A 199 -1.37 20.64 -52.08
CA ILE A 199 -1.28 19.32 -51.45
C ILE A 199 -1.25 19.45 -49.91
N LEU A 200 -0.44 20.38 -49.41
CA LEU A 200 -0.30 20.61 -47.96
C LEU A 200 -1.59 21.15 -47.34
N ALA A 201 -2.27 22.07 -48.03
CA ALA A 201 -3.59 22.58 -47.56
C ALA A 201 -4.64 21.45 -47.53
N HIS A 202 -4.63 20.59 -48.53
CA HIS A 202 -5.49 19.41 -48.53
C HIS A 202 -5.18 18.43 -47.37
N GLU A 203 -3.88 18.15 -47.11
CA GLU A 203 -3.48 17.32 -45.98
C GLU A 203 -3.88 17.95 -44.63
N VAL A 204 -3.73 19.28 -44.45
CA VAL A 204 -4.21 20.01 -43.30
C VAL A 204 -5.72 19.83 -43.09
N GLU A 205 -6.49 19.95 -44.17
CA GLU A 205 -7.95 19.76 -44.15
C GLU A 205 -8.30 18.31 -43.73
N VAL A 206 -7.65 17.31 -44.33
CA VAL A 206 -7.87 15.88 -44.01
C VAL A 206 -7.52 15.58 -42.57
N ILE A 207 -6.36 16.01 -42.08
CA ILE A 207 -5.93 15.76 -40.70
C ILE A 207 -6.85 16.50 -39.71
N SER A 208 -7.27 17.74 -40.02
CA SER A 208 -8.22 18.48 -39.16
C SER A 208 -9.58 17.78 -39.05
N LEU A 209 -10.08 17.21 -40.16
CA LEU A 209 -11.29 16.40 -40.17
C LEU A 209 -11.10 15.08 -39.41
N GLU A 210 -9.94 14.44 -39.51
CA GLU A 210 -9.64 13.24 -38.70
C GLU A 210 -9.65 13.56 -37.19
N VAL A 211 -9.03 14.67 -36.79
CA VAL A 211 -9.01 15.13 -35.39
C VAL A 211 -10.44 15.49 -34.92
N GLU A 212 -11.22 16.16 -35.75
CA GLU A 212 -12.60 16.52 -35.45
C GLU A 212 -13.51 15.26 -35.36
N LEU A 213 -13.29 14.28 -36.23
CA LEU A 213 -13.95 12.98 -36.21
C LEU A 213 -13.57 12.16 -34.98
N GLU A 214 -12.29 12.13 -34.62
CA GLU A 214 -11.86 11.50 -33.36
C GLU A 214 -12.47 12.15 -32.12
N GLN A 215 -12.61 13.47 -32.11
CA GLN A 215 -13.29 14.18 -31.02
C GLN A 215 -14.81 13.90 -31.02
N LYS A 216 -15.44 13.83 -32.18
CA LYS A 216 -16.86 13.49 -32.32
C LYS A 216 -17.16 12.01 -32.03
N VAL A 217 -16.23 11.11 -32.33
CA VAL A 217 -16.31 9.67 -31.99
C VAL A 217 -16.19 9.46 -30.47
N ARG A 218 -15.38 10.25 -29.80
CA ARG A 218 -15.38 10.26 -28.32
C ARG A 218 -16.67 10.82 -27.71
N SER A 219 -17.42 11.64 -28.45
CA SER A 219 -18.57 12.34 -27.89
C SER A 219 -19.96 11.80 -28.32
N ARG A 220 -20.05 10.88 -29.26
CA ARG A 220 -21.37 10.34 -29.67
C ARG A 220 -21.26 8.96 -30.31
N VAL A 221 -22.00 8.07 -29.76
CA VAL A 221 -22.46 6.76 -30.21
C VAL A 221 -23.12 6.85 -31.61
N ALA A 222 -22.36 7.18 -32.65
CA ALA A 222 -22.78 7.02 -34.03
C ALA A 222 -22.18 5.73 -34.66
N GLN A 223 -21.95 4.75 -33.80
CA GLN A 223 -21.21 3.51 -34.10
C GLN A 223 -22.09 2.39 -34.66
N VAL A 224 -23.41 2.52 -34.63
CA VAL A 224 -24.31 1.41 -34.97
C VAL A 224 -24.33 1.11 -36.48
N GLN A 225 -24.15 2.08 -37.35
CA GLN A 225 -24.16 1.84 -38.81
C GLN A 225 -22.83 1.38 -39.40
N LYS A 226 -21.70 1.86 -38.88
CA LYS A 226 -20.40 1.44 -39.34
C LYS A 226 -20.03 0.05 -38.81
N ASP A 227 -20.48 -0.30 -37.61
CA ASP A 227 -20.37 -1.63 -37.01
C ASP A 227 -21.07 -2.72 -37.83
N MET A 228 -22.17 -2.39 -38.51
CA MET A 228 -22.91 -3.36 -39.31
C MET A 228 -22.15 -3.75 -40.58
N ILE A 229 -21.50 -2.81 -41.26
CA ILE A 229 -20.70 -3.05 -42.47
C ILE A 229 -19.37 -3.72 -42.09
N LEU A 230 -18.73 -3.30 -40.98
CA LEU A 230 -17.50 -3.95 -40.48
C LEU A 230 -17.79 -5.35 -39.91
N ARG A 231 -18.94 -5.59 -39.32
CA ARG A 231 -19.38 -6.92 -38.88
C ARG A 231 -19.58 -7.89 -40.04
N GLU A 232 -20.13 -7.41 -41.17
CA GLU A 232 -20.30 -8.23 -42.37
C GLU A 232 -18.94 -8.52 -43.04
N GLN A 233 -18.05 -7.53 -43.12
CA GLN A 233 -16.67 -7.72 -43.61
C GLN A 233 -15.82 -8.55 -42.64
N MET A 234 -15.96 -8.39 -41.33
CA MET A 234 -15.32 -9.24 -40.33
C MET A 234 -15.85 -10.68 -40.35
N LYS A 235 -17.12 -10.91 -40.66
CA LYS A 235 -17.70 -12.25 -40.80
C LYS A 235 -17.08 -13.02 -41.94
N VAL A 236 -16.79 -12.34 -43.05
CA VAL A 236 -16.09 -12.91 -44.19
C VAL A 236 -14.59 -13.13 -43.89
N LEU A 237 -13.93 -12.22 -43.19
CA LEU A 237 -12.51 -12.37 -42.74
C LEU A 237 -12.37 -13.38 -41.60
N LYS A 238 -13.31 -13.49 -40.69
CA LYS A 238 -13.35 -14.51 -39.63
C LYS A 238 -13.46 -15.92 -40.20
N HIS A 239 -14.18 -16.11 -41.31
CA HIS A 239 -14.30 -17.41 -41.97
C HIS A 239 -13.02 -17.85 -42.69
N GLU A 240 -12.10 -16.92 -43.02
CA GLU A 240 -10.80 -17.22 -43.68
C GLU A 240 -9.63 -17.32 -42.66
N LEU A 241 -9.77 -16.85 -41.42
CA LEU A 241 -8.68 -16.73 -40.44
C LEU A 241 -8.77 -17.68 -39.23
N GLY A 242 -9.68 -18.67 -39.18
CA GLY A 242 -9.78 -19.62 -38.09
C GLY A 242 -10.14 -18.93 -36.74
N ASP A 243 -11.31 -19.18 -36.27
CA ASP A 243 -12.05 -18.40 -35.25
C ASP A 243 -11.48 -18.61 -33.84
N ASP A 244 -10.53 -17.78 -33.40
CA ASP A 244 -10.07 -17.71 -31.99
C ASP A 244 -11.20 -17.24 -31.02
N GLY A 245 -12.27 -16.65 -31.52
CA GLY A 245 -13.36 -16.11 -30.71
C GLY A 245 -14.37 -17.18 -30.26
N ASP A 246 -14.63 -18.19 -31.06
CA ASP A 246 -15.56 -19.26 -30.71
C ASP A 246 -14.93 -20.23 -29.69
N GLU A 247 -13.61 -20.46 -29.77
CA GLU A 247 -12.86 -21.23 -28.77
C GLU A 247 -12.92 -20.59 -27.37
N GLU A 248 -12.78 -19.26 -27.29
CA GLU A 248 -12.87 -18.52 -26.02
C GLU A 248 -14.27 -18.64 -25.39
N ILE A 249 -15.31 -18.53 -26.20
CA ILE A 249 -16.71 -18.63 -25.73
C ILE A 249 -17.02 -20.06 -25.26
N GLU A 250 -16.55 -21.06 -26.01
CA GLU A 250 -16.69 -22.47 -25.60
C GLU A 250 -15.92 -22.74 -24.30
N GLU A 251 -14.71 -22.18 -24.13
CA GLU A 251 -13.90 -22.33 -22.92
C GLU A 251 -14.61 -21.73 -21.69
N TYR A 252 -15.17 -20.52 -21.80
CA TYR A 252 -15.95 -19.90 -20.71
C TYR A 252 -17.18 -20.72 -20.37
N THR A 253 -17.92 -21.19 -21.38
CA THR A 253 -19.12 -22.01 -21.18
C THR A 253 -18.78 -23.32 -20.47
N GLU A 254 -17.72 -24.02 -20.91
CA GLU A 254 -17.26 -25.27 -20.30
C GLU A 254 -16.81 -25.06 -18.84
N LYS A 255 -16.11 -23.98 -18.56
CA LYS A 255 -15.70 -23.61 -17.19
C LYS A 255 -16.89 -23.36 -16.27
N ILE A 256 -17.93 -22.65 -16.77
CA ILE A 256 -19.16 -22.37 -16.01
C ILE A 256 -19.92 -23.66 -15.71
N GLU A 257 -20.05 -24.54 -16.68
CA GLU A 257 -20.75 -25.85 -16.51
C GLU A 257 -20.02 -26.75 -15.50
N LYS A 258 -18.69 -26.78 -15.53
CA LYS A 258 -17.87 -27.54 -14.56
C LYS A 258 -18.06 -27.10 -13.12
N LEU A 259 -18.41 -25.83 -12.89
CA LEU A 259 -18.57 -25.27 -11.54
C LEU A 259 -19.87 -25.73 -10.84
N LYS A 260 -20.86 -26.28 -11.57
CA LYS A 260 -22.15 -26.74 -11.03
C LYS A 260 -22.83 -25.71 -10.13
N LEU A 261 -22.95 -24.50 -10.64
CA LEU A 261 -23.50 -23.35 -9.92
C LEU A 261 -25.02 -23.46 -9.73
N PRO A 262 -25.60 -22.77 -8.73
CA PRO A 262 -27.04 -22.57 -8.65
C PRO A 262 -27.59 -21.96 -9.94
N GLU A 263 -28.82 -22.35 -10.33
CA GLU A 263 -29.44 -21.97 -11.61
C GLU A 263 -29.47 -20.45 -11.86
N GLU A 264 -29.71 -19.67 -10.80
CA GLU A 264 -29.74 -18.20 -10.90
C GLU A 264 -28.34 -17.62 -11.30
N ILE A 265 -27.27 -18.16 -10.70
CA ILE A 265 -25.90 -17.73 -10.99
C ILE A 265 -25.45 -18.22 -12.34
N HIS A 266 -25.72 -19.50 -12.65
CA HIS A 266 -25.39 -20.12 -13.93
C HIS A 266 -26.01 -19.33 -15.09
N SER A 267 -27.35 -19.09 -15.04
CA SER A 267 -28.06 -18.37 -16.10
C SER A 267 -27.53 -16.92 -16.28
N LYS A 268 -27.11 -16.26 -15.19
CA LYS A 268 -26.51 -14.92 -15.28
C LYS A 268 -25.16 -14.94 -15.96
N LEU A 269 -24.29 -15.89 -15.62
CA LEU A 269 -22.96 -16.00 -16.24
C LEU A 269 -23.06 -16.38 -17.73
N ILE A 270 -23.95 -17.31 -18.10
CA ILE A 270 -24.18 -17.65 -19.51
C ILE A 270 -24.68 -16.43 -20.31
N LYS A 271 -25.58 -15.61 -19.74
CA LYS A 271 -25.98 -14.37 -20.39
C LYS A 271 -24.83 -13.38 -20.62
N GLU A 272 -23.87 -13.31 -19.71
CA GLU A 272 -22.68 -12.47 -19.92
C GLU A 272 -21.73 -13.08 -20.97
N VAL A 273 -21.62 -14.42 -21.06
CA VAL A 273 -20.90 -15.10 -22.16
C VAL A 273 -21.58 -14.82 -23.50
N ASP A 274 -22.93 -14.90 -23.56
CA ASP A 274 -23.69 -14.52 -24.76
C ASP A 274 -23.52 -13.04 -25.16
N ARG A 275 -23.31 -12.17 -24.19
CA ARG A 275 -22.97 -10.76 -24.42
C ARG A 275 -21.55 -10.63 -24.99
N LEU A 276 -20.59 -11.37 -24.43
CA LEU A 276 -19.22 -11.40 -24.91
C LEU A 276 -19.17 -11.86 -26.38
N ALA A 277 -19.92 -12.91 -26.73
CA ALA A 277 -20.00 -13.42 -28.11
C ALA A 277 -20.51 -12.38 -29.13
N LYS A 278 -21.32 -11.41 -28.67
CA LYS A 278 -21.87 -10.33 -29.50
C LYS A 278 -20.97 -9.11 -29.61
N GLN A 279 -19.92 -9.01 -28.80
CA GLN A 279 -18.99 -7.88 -28.80
C GLN A 279 -17.85 -8.10 -29.80
N PRO A 280 -17.38 -7.03 -30.47
CA PRO A 280 -16.19 -7.12 -31.29
C PRO A 280 -14.96 -7.53 -30.45
N TYR A 281 -14.17 -8.47 -30.98
CA TYR A 281 -12.93 -8.88 -30.34
C TYR A 281 -12.02 -7.65 -30.13
N GLY A 282 -11.52 -7.46 -28.89
CA GLY A 282 -10.65 -6.32 -28.55
C GLY A 282 -11.39 -5.02 -28.19
N SER A 283 -12.74 -5.00 -28.14
CA SER A 283 -13.48 -3.85 -27.63
C SER A 283 -13.26 -3.65 -26.14
N ALA A 284 -13.36 -2.40 -25.67
CA ALA A 284 -13.28 -2.10 -24.24
C ALA A 284 -14.38 -2.81 -23.45
N GLU A 285 -15.59 -2.93 -24.02
CA GLU A 285 -16.71 -3.64 -23.40
C GLU A 285 -16.45 -5.14 -23.28
N ALA A 286 -15.87 -5.77 -24.31
CA ALA A 286 -15.45 -7.17 -24.25
C ALA A 286 -14.41 -7.41 -23.13
N SER A 287 -13.46 -6.49 -22.97
CA SER A 287 -12.45 -6.56 -21.89
C SER A 287 -13.08 -6.45 -20.49
N VAL A 288 -14.12 -5.63 -20.33
CA VAL A 288 -14.87 -5.52 -19.07
C VAL A 288 -15.62 -6.82 -18.77
N ILE A 289 -16.26 -7.42 -19.80
CA ILE A 289 -16.99 -8.68 -19.62
C ILE A 289 -16.03 -9.83 -19.31
N ARG A 290 -14.87 -9.91 -19.98
CA ARG A 290 -13.82 -10.91 -19.66
C ARG A 290 -13.36 -10.80 -18.22
N ASN A 291 -12.96 -9.61 -17.80
CA ASN A 291 -12.54 -9.37 -16.41
C ASN A 291 -13.63 -9.78 -15.41
N TYR A 292 -14.89 -9.49 -15.70
CA TYR A 292 -16.02 -9.90 -14.87
C TYR A 292 -16.17 -11.44 -14.81
N LEU A 293 -16.12 -12.12 -15.97
CA LEU A 293 -16.19 -13.58 -16.04
C LEU A 293 -15.00 -14.25 -15.33
N ASP A 294 -13.80 -13.74 -15.53
CA ASP A 294 -12.58 -14.26 -14.89
C ASP A 294 -12.70 -14.18 -13.36
N VAL A 295 -13.09 -13.05 -12.81
CA VAL A 295 -13.31 -12.89 -11.37
C VAL A 295 -14.41 -13.84 -10.86
N CYS A 296 -15.52 -13.99 -11.60
CA CYS A 296 -16.59 -14.92 -11.22
C CYS A 296 -16.12 -16.37 -11.23
N LEU A 297 -15.26 -16.76 -12.18
CA LEU A 297 -14.72 -18.12 -12.31
C LEU A 297 -13.61 -18.43 -11.30
N GLU A 298 -12.88 -17.43 -10.86
CA GLU A 298 -11.89 -17.56 -9.78
C GLU A 298 -12.51 -17.82 -8.42
N MET A 299 -13.78 -17.49 -8.24
CA MET A 299 -14.49 -17.71 -6.98
C MET A 299 -14.63 -19.20 -6.67
N PRO A 300 -14.36 -19.61 -5.43
CA PRO A 300 -14.39 -21.03 -5.03
C PRO A 300 -15.82 -21.53 -4.69
N TRP A 301 -16.79 -21.30 -5.54
CA TRP A 301 -18.24 -21.49 -5.31
C TRP A 301 -18.64 -22.76 -4.55
N ASN A 302 -18.06 -23.90 -4.90
CA ASN A 302 -18.41 -25.21 -4.31
C ASN A 302 -17.26 -25.83 -3.53
N LYS A 303 -16.22 -25.06 -3.22
CA LYS A 303 -15.04 -25.57 -2.51
C LYS A 303 -15.14 -25.19 -1.04
N THR A 304 -15.26 -26.17 -0.17
CA THR A 304 -15.23 -26.00 1.29
C THR A 304 -14.19 -26.92 1.91
N THR A 305 -13.59 -26.47 3.01
CA THR A 305 -12.76 -27.33 3.86
C THR A 305 -13.65 -28.10 4.85
N LYS A 306 -13.27 -29.32 5.20
CA LYS A 306 -13.93 -30.07 6.28
C LYS A 306 -13.52 -29.47 7.61
N ASP A 307 -14.47 -28.87 8.31
CA ASP A 307 -14.24 -28.34 9.65
C ASP A 307 -13.84 -29.45 10.61
N ARG A 308 -12.87 -29.13 11.44
CA ARG A 308 -12.42 -29.99 12.53
C ARG A 308 -12.68 -29.27 13.84
N ALA A 309 -13.88 -29.35 14.35
CA ALA A 309 -14.22 -28.84 15.67
C ALA A 309 -13.88 -29.93 16.74
N ASP A 310 -12.61 -30.03 17.10
CA ASP A 310 -12.11 -30.98 18.12
C ASP A 310 -11.40 -30.15 19.20
N VAL A 311 -12.08 -29.95 20.34
CA VAL A 311 -11.61 -29.10 21.46
C VAL A 311 -10.26 -29.57 22.01
N ALA A 312 -10.03 -30.89 22.09
CA ALA A 312 -8.78 -31.45 22.63
C ALA A 312 -7.57 -31.11 21.69
N LYS A 313 -7.75 -31.29 20.38
CA LYS A 313 -6.71 -30.89 19.41
C LYS A 313 -6.51 -29.40 19.33
N ALA A 314 -7.60 -28.61 19.41
CA ALA A 314 -7.52 -27.17 19.43
C ALA A 314 -6.72 -26.68 20.64
N ARG A 315 -6.97 -27.25 21.84
CA ARG A 315 -6.20 -26.96 23.05
C ARG A 315 -4.72 -27.27 22.86
N ALA A 316 -4.39 -28.43 22.32
CA ALA A 316 -3.00 -28.82 22.08
C ALA A 316 -2.28 -27.87 21.10
N ILE A 317 -2.96 -27.40 20.07
CA ILE A 317 -2.40 -26.42 19.12
C ILE A 317 -2.18 -25.06 19.79
N LEU A 318 -3.17 -24.56 20.51
CA LEU A 318 -3.10 -23.26 21.21
C LEU A 318 -2.00 -23.27 22.28
N ASP A 319 -1.86 -24.34 23.06
CA ASP A 319 -0.84 -24.48 24.10
C ASP A 319 0.57 -24.64 23.51
N LYS A 320 0.68 -25.27 22.37
CA LYS A 320 1.96 -25.41 21.65
C LYS A 320 2.42 -24.10 21.02
N GLU A 321 1.50 -23.32 20.46
CA GLU A 321 1.83 -22.13 19.67
C GLU A 321 1.81 -20.83 20.51
N HIS A 322 1.16 -20.82 21.69
CA HIS A 322 1.05 -19.64 22.54
C HIS A 322 1.34 -19.98 23.99
N PHE A 323 2.24 -19.23 24.60
CA PHE A 323 2.52 -19.30 26.03
C PHE A 323 1.56 -18.38 26.80
N GLY A 324 1.03 -18.83 27.93
CA GLY A 324 0.06 -18.07 28.72
C GLY A 324 -1.29 -17.89 27.99
N LEU A 325 -1.95 -16.75 28.23
CA LEU A 325 -3.23 -16.39 27.62
C LEU A 325 -4.37 -17.36 27.93
N ASP A 326 -4.36 -17.98 29.13
CA ASP A 326 -5.25 -19.07 29.47
C ASP A 326 -6.74 -18.70 29.35
N LYS A 327 -7.14 -17.49 29.81
CA LYS A 327 -8.52 -16.96 29.65
C LYS A 327 -8.91 -16.82 28.17
N VAL A 328 -7.99 -16.32 27.33
CA VAL A 328 -8.23 -16.16 25.90
C VAL A 328 -8.39 -17.51 25.22
N LYS A 329 -7.52 -18.47 25.53
CA LYS A 329 -7.60 -19.84 25.02
C LYS A 329 -8.90 -20.51 25.45
N GLU A 330 -9.31 -20.36 26.70
CA GLU A 330 -10.54 -20.93 27.21
C GLU A 330 -11.77 -20.40 26.45
N ARG A 331 -11.88 -19.09 26.26
CA ARG A 331 -12.95 -18.49 25.46
C ARG A 331 -12.98 -18.98 24.01
N ILE A 332 -11.82 -19.13 23.38
CA ILE A 332 -11.71 -19.71 22.04
C ILE A 332 -12.15 -21.18 22.02
N LEU A 333 -11.78 -21.95 23.05
CA LEU A 333 -12.17 -23.37 23.17
C LEU A 333 -13.67 -23.51 23.43
N GLU A 334 -14.29 -22.64 24.22
CA GLU A 334 -15.74 -22.56 24.39
C GLU A 334 -16.45 -22.33 23.06
N PHE A 335 -15.93 -21.37 22.26
CA PHE A 335 -16.46 -21.09 20.93
C PHE A 335 -16.36 -22.32 20.00
N ILE A 336 -15.20 -23.00 19.99
CA ILE A 336 -15.00 -24.23 19.20
C ILE A 336 -15.91 -25.36 19.70
N ALA A 337 -16.13 -25.47 21.00
CA ALA A 337 -17.05 -26.46 21.59
C ALA A 337 -18.50 -26.25 21.13
N VAL A 338 -18.96 -25.00 21.10
CA VAL A 338 -20.30 -24.66 20.57
C VAL A 338 -20.41 -25.06 19.10
N GLN A 339 -19.40 -24.78 18.29
CA GLN A 339 -19.37 -25.18 16.89
C GLN A 339 -19.31 -26.72 16.70
N GLN A 340 -18.71 -27.46 17.63
CA GLN A 340 -18.69 -28.90 17.62
C GLN A 340 -20.08 -29.53 17.93
N ILE A 341 -20.83 -28.93 18.84
CA ILE A 341 -22.17 -29.38 19.25
C ILE A 341 -23.22 -28.97 18.20
N ASN A 342 -23.12 -27.75 17.70
CA ASN A 342 -24.05 -27.20 16.72
C ASN A 342 -23.26 -26.52 15.57
N PRO A 343 -22.95 -27.29 14.50
CA PRO A 343 -22.20 -26.76 13.34
C PRO A 343 -22.92 -25.61 12.62
N ASP A 344 -24.23 -25.53 12.73
CA ASP A 344 -25.06 -24.47 12.10
C ASP A 344 -25.32 -23.28 13.05
N ALA A 345 -24.71 -23.30 14.25
CA ALA A 345 -24.81 -22.18 15.17
C ALA A 345 -24.30 -20.90 14.52
N LYS A 346 -25.19 -19.92 14.39
CA LYS A 346 -24.81 -18.56 14.00
C LYS A 346 -24.12 -17.92 15.20
N GLY A 347 -22.79 -18.13 15.29
CA GLY A 347 -21.98 -17.62 16.38
C GLY A 347 -21.74 -16.12 16.29
N LYS A 348 -21.51 -15.49 17.45
CA LYS A 348 -20.98 -14.12 17.52
C LYS A 348 -19.57 -14.10 16.91
N ILE A 349 -19.20 -12.97 16.33
CA ILE A 349 -17.89 -12.72 15.76
C ILE A 349 -16.91 -12.51 16.90
N LEU A 350 -15.78 -13.19 16.90
CA LEU A 350 -14.75 -12.98 17.90
C LEU A 350 -13.97 -11.69 17.60
N CYS A 351 -13.89 -10.80 18.56
CA CYS A 351 -13.09 -9.58 18.49
C CYS A 351 -11.93 -9.66 19.49
N LEU A 352 -10.71 -9.78 18.98
CA LEU A 352 -9.49 -9.82 19.79
C LEU A 352 -8.97 -8.39 20.00
N VAL A 353 -9.07 -7.89 21.21
CA VAL A 353 -8.70 -6.52 21.56
C VAL A 353 -7.50 -6.50 22.50
N GLY A 354 -6.61 -5.56 22.32
CA GLY A 354 -5.47 -5.37 23.21
C GLY A 354 -4.31 -4.64 22.53
N PRO A 355 -3.26 -4.31 23.29
CA PRO A 355 -2.15 -3.53 22.77
C PRO A 355 -1.43 -4.22 21.59
N PRO A 356 -0.64 -3.46 20.81
CA PRO A 356 0.09 -4.03 19.70
C PRO A 356 1.14 -5.06 20.17
N GLY A 357 1.29 -6.15 19.42
CA GLY A 357 2.32 -7.16 19.68
C GLY A 357 1.98 -8.23 20.71
N VAL A 358 0.75 -8.27 21.24
CA VAL A 358 0.30 -9.32 22.18
C VAL A 358 -0.17 -10.61 21.52
N GLY A 359 -0.07 -10.71 20.17
CA GLY A 359 -0.35 -11.97 19.46
C GLY A 359 -1.76 -12.12 18.90
N LYS A 360 -2.58 -11.07 18.83
CA LYS A 360 -3.96 -11.10 18.28
C LYS A 360 -4.07 -11.87 16.97
N THR A 361 -3.30 -11.45 15.96
CA THR A 361 -3.29 -12.09 14.64
C THR A 361 -2.71 -13.51 14.69
N SER A 362 -1.72 -13.76 15.54
CA SER A 362 -1.12 -15.08 15.71
C SER A 362 -2.13 -16.09 16.29
N ILE A 363 -2.95 -15.68 17.26
CA ILE A 363 -4.03 -16.50 17.79
C ILE A 363 -5.06 -16.85 16.72
N ALA A 364 -5.46 -15.88 15.89
CA ALA A 364 -6.40 -16.13 14.79
C ALA A 364 -5.84 -17.17 13.79
N ILE A 365 -4.54 -17.14 13.52
CA ILE A 365 -3.86 -18.15 12.69
C ILE A 365 -3.97 -19.54 13.35
N SER A 366 -3.74 -19.64 14.66
CA SER A 366 -3.81 -20.90 15.39
C SER A 366 -5.24 -21.46 15.46
N VAL A 367 -6.24 -20.59 15.56
CA VAL A 367 -7.67 -20.94 15.48
C VAL A 367 -7.99 -21.55 14.11
N ALA A 368 -7.52 -20.92 13.02
CA ALA A 368 -7.73 -21.42 11.67
C ALA A 368 -7.12 -22.82 11.48
N LYS A 369 -5.90 -23.05 12.00
CA LYS A 369 -5.25 -24.37 12.00
C LYS A 369 -6.02 -25.39 12.83
N ALA A 370 -6.49 -25.01 14.01
CA ALA A 370 -7.24 -25.87 14.90
C ALA A 370 -8.56 -26.34 14.26
N MET A 371 -9.25 -25.44 13.55
CA MET A 371 -10.49 -25.74 12.85
C MET A 371 -10.32 -26.31 11.45
N ASN A 372 -9.07 -26.44 10.97
CA ASN A 372 -8.75 -26.88 9.59
C ASN A 372 -9.38 -25.99 8.51
N ARG A 373 -9.52 -24.69 8.78
CA ARG A 373 -10.01 -23.72 7.82
C ARG A 373 -8.87 -23.00 7.09
N LYS A 374 -9.08 -22.64 5.85
CA LYS A 374 -8.18 -21.75 5.12
C LYS A 374 -8.22 -20.38 5.78
N LEU A 375 -7.06 -19.74 5.91
CA LEU A 375 -6.93 -18.41 6.50
C LEU A 375 -6.74 -17.37 5.42
N THR A 376 -7.50 -16.30 5.48
CA THR A 376 -7.23 -15.07 4.73
C THR A 376 -7.30 -13.87 5.66
N ARG A 377 -6.39 -12.93 5.45
CA ARG A 377 -6.29 -11.72 6.26
C ARG A 377 -6.61 -10.49 5.41
N LEU A 378 -7.46 -9.64 5.95
CA LEU A 378 -7.86 -8.38 5.36
C LEU A 378 -7.57 -7.26 6.37
N SER A 379 -6.69 -6.33 6.01
CA SER A 379 -6.44 -5.13 6.83
C SER A 379 -7.50 -4.08 6.53
N LEU A 380 -8.16 -3.60 7.56
CA LEU A 380 -9.14 -2.51 7.49
C LEU A 380 -8.52 -1.14 7.78
N GLY A 381 -7.26 -1.12 8.22
CA GLY A 381 -6.53 0.13 8.44
C GLY A 381 -6.36 0.91 7.15
N GLY A 382 -6.91 2.14 7.13
CA GLY A 382 -6.88 3.02 5.96
C GLY A 382 -8.01 2.85 4.96
N VAL A 383 -8.95 1.94 5.19
CA VAL A 383 -10.21 1.83 4.41
C VAL A 383 -11.08 3.05 4.73
N ARG A 384 -11.51 3.76 3.69
CA ARG A 384 -12.32 4.99 3.80
C ARG A 384 -13.58 4.96 2.97
N ASP A 385 -13.62 4.13 1.93
CA ASP A 385 -14.71 4.02 0.99
C ASP A 385 -15.46 2.68 1.16
N GLU A 386 -16.78 2.74 1.10
CA GLU A 386 -17.62 1.54 1.06
C GLU A 386 -17.27 0.62 -0.12
N ALA A 387 -16.85 1.22 -1.24
CA ALA A 387 -16.43 0.50 -2.43
C ALA A 387 -15.18 -0.41 -2.20
N ASP A 388 -14.34 -0.11 -1.21
CA ASP A 388 -13.26 -1.02 -0.82
C ASP A 388 -13.81 -2.38 -0.31
N ILE A 389 -14.95 -2.37 0.38
CA ILE A 389 -15.57 -3.57 0.97
C ILE A 389 -16.48 -4.27 -0.04
N ARG A 390 -17.35 -3.48 -0.72
CA ARG A 390 -18.41 -3.97 -1.64
C ARG A 390 -18.03 -3.96 -3.11
N GLY A 391 -16.85 -3.46 -3.48
CA GLY A 391 -16.43 -3.34 -4.87
C GLY A 391 -17.05 -2.15 -5.62
N HIS A 392 -16.53 -1.90 -6.81
CA HIS A 392 -17.01 -0.88 -7.73
C HIS A 392 -17.99 -1.50 -8.74
N ARG A 393 -18.94 -0.71 -9.24
CA ARG A 393 -19.82 -1.19 -10.32
C ARG A 393 -18.99 -1.61 -11.53
N LYS A 394 -19.26 -2.80 -12.08
CA LYS A 394 -18.52 -3.41 -13.20
C LYS A 394 -18.38 -2.52 -14.45
N THR A 395 -19.28 -1.54 -14.61
CA THR A 395 -19.27 -0.58 -15.73
C THR A 395 -18.30 0.58 -15.55
N SER A 396 -17.68 0.72 -14.39
CA SER A 396 -16.72 1.78 -14.11
C SER A 396 -15.33 1.41 -14.65
N ILE A 397 -14.57 2.40 -15.13
CA ILE A 397 -13.19 2.18 -15.59
C ILE A 397 -12.34 1.78 -14.39
N GLY A 398 -11.63 0.65 -14.49
CA GLY A 398 -10.83 0.12 -13.39
C GLY A 398 -11.63 -0.55 -12.27
N ALA A 399 -12.89 -0.95 -12.54
CA ALA A 399 -13.73 -1.66 -11.59
C ALA A 399 -13.06 -2.95 -11.10
N MET A 400 -13.11 -3.15 -9.80
CA MET A 400 -12.60 -4.34 -9.11
C MET A 400 -13.63 -4.84 -8.09
N PRO A 401 -13.63 -6.15 -7.79
CA PRO A 401 -14.45 -6.69 -6.71
C PRO A 401 -14.00 -6.11 -5.36
N GLY A 402 -14.89 -6.12 -4.38
CA GLY A 402 -14.59 -5.74 -3.03
C GLY A 402 -13.61 -6.67 -2.35
N ARG A 403 -12.94 -6.19 -1.33
CA ARG A 403 -11.91 -6.94 -0.58
C ARG A 403 -12.44 -8.24 0.04
N ILE A 404 -13.72 -8.33 0.34
CA ILE A 404 -14.34 -9.56 0.86
C ILE A 404 -14.34 -10.65 -0.22
N ILE A 405 -14.74 -10.30 -1.44
CA ILE A 405 -14.75 -11.22 -2.58
C ILE A 405 -13.34 -11.63 -2.97
N ASP A 406 -12.41 -10.68 -3.05
CA ASP A 406 -11.00 -10.96 -3.31
C ASP A 406 -10.39 -11.91 -2.24
N ALA A 407 -10.76 -11.71 -0.96
CA ALA A 407 -10.32 -12.58 0.13
C ALA A 407 -10.86 -14.02 -0.01
N LEU A 408 -12.11 -14.19 -0.46
CA LEU A 408 -12.69 -15.50 -0.74
C LEU A 408 -11.98 -16.20 -1.91
N SER A 409 -11.76 -15.49 -3.01
CA SER A 409 -11.03 -16.00 -4.17
C SER A 409 -9.63 -16.48 -3.79
N ARG A 410 -8.85 -15.64 -3.09
CA ARG A 410 -7.50 -15.98 -2.62
C ARG A 410 -7.49 -17.16 -1.64
N SER A 411 -8.51 -17.31 -0.79
CA SER A 411 -8.60 -18.42 0.14
C SER A 411 -8.79 -19.76 -0.56
N GLY A 412 -9.43 -19.74 -1.74
CA GLY A 412 -9.82 -20.93 -2.48
C GLY A 412 -10.86 -21.80 -1.75
N SER A 413 -11.65 -21.20 -0.85
CA SER A 413 -12.70 -21.89 -0.08
C SER A 413 -13.84 -20.93 0.25
N MET A 414 -15.09 -21.43 0.32
CA MET A 414 -16.28 -20.68 0.71
C MET A 414 -16.50 -20.64 2.24
N ASN A 415 -15.74 -21.42 3.00
CA ASN A 415 -15.78 -21.40 4.47
C ASN A 415 -14.42 -21.09 5.10
N PRO A 416 -13.70 -20.04 4.64
CA PRO A 416 -12.44 -19.68 5.25
C PRO A 416 -12.64 -19.09 6.65
N LEU A 417 -11.55 -18.94 7.40
CA LEU A 417 -11.46 -18.00 8.49
C LEU A 417 -10.91 -16.69 7.94
N LEU A 418 -11.71 -15.64 8.01
CA LEU A 418 -11.35 -14.30 7.55
C LEU A 418 -10.97 -13.42 8.76
N VAL A 419 -9.73 -12.98 8.80
CA VAL A 419 -9.26 -12.04 9.83
C VAL A 419 -9.42 -10.62 9.31
N LEU A 420 -10.29 -9.85 9.96
CA LEU A 420 -10.47 -8.42 9.74
C LEU A 420 -9.57 -7.68 10.73
N ASP A 421 -8.41 -7.26 10.26
CA ASP A 421 -7.38 -6.69 11.11
C ASP A 421 -7.53 -5.16 11.23
N GLU A 422 -7.31 -4.62 12.43
CA GLU A 422 -7.36 -3.18 12.74
C GLU A 422 -8.74 -2.53 12.47
N ILE A 423 -9.83 -3.17 12.95
CA ILE A 423 -11.20 -2.63 12.79
C ILE A 423 -11.41 -1.29 13.50
N ASP A 424 -10.63 -1.00 14.52
CA ASP A 424 -10.58 0.26 15.27
C ASP A 424 -10.06 1.45 14.45
N LYS A 425 -9.44 1.17 13.28
CA LYS A 425 -8.90 2.19 12.38
C LYS A 425 -9.78 2.47 11.16
N LEU A 426 -11.02 2.00 11.17
CA LEU A 426 -12.01 2.38 10.18
C LEU A 426 -12.29 3.88 10.28
N ALA A 427 -12.13 4.60 9.19
CA ALA A 427 -12.47 6.01 9.12
C ALA A 427 -13.79 6.19 8.37
N SER A 428 -14.75 6.89 8.95
CA SER A 428 -15.90 7.42 8.22
C SER A 428 -15.52 8.77 7.61
N ASP A 429 -15.64 8.91 6.29
CA ASP A 429 -15.35 10.13 5.55
C ASP A 429 -16.60 10.55 4.77
N MET A 430 -16.63 11.78 4.24
CA MET A 430 -17.73 12.28 3.39
C MET A 430 -17.95 11.46 2.10
N ARG A 431 -17.07 10.49 1.83
CA ARG A 431 -17.11 9.62 0.62
C ARG A 431 -17.81 8.28 0.81
N GLY A 432 -18.11 7.87 2.02
CA GLY A 432 -18.78 6.61 2.30
C GLY A 432 -18.66 6.16 3.76
N ASP A 433 -19.46 5.15 4.13
CA ASP A 433 -19.44 4.53 5.45
C ASP A 433 -19.06 3.04 5.35
N PRO A 434 -17.75 2.71 5.41
CA PRO A 434 -17.31 1.32 5.37
C PRO A 434 -17.81 0.49 6.56
N ALA A 435 -18.18 1.13 7.67
CA ALA A 435 -18.75 0.43 8.82
C ALA A 435 -20.14 -0.12 8.50
N SER A 436 -20.97 0.61 7.74
CA SER A 436 -22.28 0.13 7.26
C SER A 436 -22.12 -1.07 6.31
N ALA A 437 -21.13 -1.04 5.41
CA ALA A 437 -20.84 -2.19 4.55
C ALA A 437 -20.42 -3.43 5.35
N LEU A 438 -19.60 -3.24 6.39
CA LEU A 438 -19.19 -4.34 7.28
C LEU A 438 -20.34 -4.87 8.14
N LEU A 439 -21.32 -4.04 8.49
CA LEU A 439 -22.52 -4.52 9.21
C LEU A 439 -23.25 -5.59 8.40
N GLU A 440 -23.42 -5.42 7.09
CA GLU A 440 -24.04 -6.44 6.23
C GLU A 440 -23.19 -7.72 6.13
N VAL A 441 -21.86 -7.58 5.99
CA VAL A 441 -20.92 -8.71 5.95
C VAL A 441 -20.96 -9.52 7.25
N LEU A 442 -21.02 -8.82 8.39
CA LEU A 442 -20.92 -9.42 9.73
C LEU A 442 -22.28 -9.80 10.32
N ASP A 443 -23.38 -9.41 9.72
CA ASP A 443 -24.71 -9.78 10.19
C ASP A 443 -25.07 -11.19 9.74
N SER A 444 -25.09 -12.13 10.67
CA SER A 444 -25.42 -13.53 10.40
C SER A 444 -26.85 -13.76 9.88
N GLU A 445 -27.74 -12.77 9.97
CA GLU A 445 -29.10 -12.84 9.44
C GLU A 445 -29.21 -12.36 7.98
N GLN A 446 -28.22 -11.58 7.52
CA GLN A 446 -28.24 -10.97 6.18
C GLN A 446 -27.09 -11.45 5.28
N ASN A 447 -25.97 -11.89 5.84
CA ASN A 447 -24.75 -12.20 5.10
C ASN A 447 -24.82 -13.43 4.19
N TYR A 448 -25.90 -14.24 4.28
CA TYR A 448 -26.15 -15.36 3.34
C TYR A 448 -26.44 -14.88 1.91
N ALA A 449 -26.77 -13.60 1.74
CA ALA A 449 -27.11 -13.00 0.46
C ALA A 449 -26.30 -11.71 0.21
N PHE A 450 -25.05 -11.68 0.67
CA PHE A 450 -24.16 -10.53 0.47
C PHE A 450 -23.98 -10.23 -1.02
N ARG A 451 -24.15 -8.95 -1.40
CA ARG A 451 -24.01 -8.51 -2.79
C ARG A 451 -22.86 -7.53 -2.94
N ASP A 452 -21.84 -7.99 -3.63
CA ASP A 452 -20.75 -7.14 -4.13
C ASP A 452 -21.23 -6.37 -5.37
N HIS A 453 -20.86 -5.09 -5.48
CA HIS A 453 -21.27 -4.23 -6.60
C HIS A 453 -20.64 -4.62 -7.93
N PHE A 454 -19.47 -5.28 -7.91
CA PHE A 454 -18.83 -5.79 -9.12
C PHE A 454 -19.47 -7.09 -9.58
N LEU A 455 -19.64 -8.05 -8.68
CA LEU A 455 -20.22 -9.34 -9.01
C LEU A 455 -21.74 -9.24 -9.29
N GLU A 456 -22.45 -8.41 -8.54
CA GLU A 456 -23.92 -8.30 -8.55
C GLU A 456 -24.64 -9.66 -8.37
N ILE A 457 -23.94 -10.66 -7.89
CA ILE A 457 -24.41 -12.02 -7.60
C ILE A 457 -24.47 -12.16 -6.08
N PRO A 458 -25.53 -12.74 -5.48
CA PRO A 458 -25.56 -13.01 -4.06
C PRO A 458 -24.51 -14.08 -3.71
N VAL A 459 -23.65 -13.76 -2.72
CA VAL A 459 -22.62 -14.66 -2.21
C VAL A 459 -22.95 -15.01 -0.77
N ASP A 460 -22.98 -16.31 -0.46
CA ASP A 460 -23.26 -16.80 0.88
C ASP A 460 -22.02 -16.71 1.77
N LEU A 461 -22.01 -15.77 2.70
CA LEU A 461 -20.96 -15.60 3.70
C LEU A 461 -21.30 -16.27 5.04
N SER A 462 -22.45 -16.95 5.17
CA SER A 462 -22.91 -17.54 6.44
C SER A 462 -21.96 -18.64 6.97
N LYS A 463 -21.19 -19.26 6.09
CA LYS A 463 -20.19 -20.29 6.42
C LYS A 463 -18.79 -19.73 6.67
N VAL A 464 -18.58 -18.44 6.42
CA VAL A 464 -17.31 -17.76 6.69
C VAL A 464 -17.22 -17.51 8.20
N MET A 465 -16.09 -17.83 8.80
CA MET A 465 -15.80 -17.48 10.18
C MET A 465 -15.03 -16.16 10.20
N PHE A 466 -15.52 -15.19 10.93
CA PHE A 466 -14.89 -13.89 11.08
C PHE A 466 -14.21 -13.76 12.43
N ILE A 467 -12.96 -13.31 12.43
CA ILE A 467 -12.26 -12.84 13.62
C ILE A 467 -11.81 -11.41 13.34
N THR A 468 -12.17 -10.49 14.20
CA THR A 468 -11.71 -9.08 14.12
C THR A 468 -10.59 -8.84 15.11
N THR A 469 -9.70 -7.91 14.80
CA THR A 469 -8.68 -7.45 15.74
C THR A 469 -8.77 -5.93 15.91
N ALA A 470 -8.54 -5.46 17.13
CA ALA A 470 -8.51 -4.03 17.45
C ALA A 470 -7.44 -3.75 18.51
N ASN A 471 -6.97 -2.52 18.58
CA ASN A 471 -6.12 -2.09 19.69
C ASN A 471 -6.98 -1.48 20.82
N THR A 472 -8.04 -0.76 20.47
CA THR A 472 -9.02 -0.16 21.39
C THR A 472 -10.45 -0.42 20.91
N LEU A 473 -11.41 -0.33 21.81
CA LEU A 473 -12.84 -0.43 21.50
C LEU A 473 -13.49 0.93 21.22
N ASP A 474 -12.87 2.01 21.65
CA ASP A 474 -13.48 3.34 21.73
C ASP A 474 -13.86 3.92 20.35
N THR A 475 -13.12 3.54 19.33
CA THR A 475 -13.34 4.02 17.95
C THR A 475 -14.23 3.13 17.13
N ILE A 476 -14.59 1.95 17.64
CA ILE A 476 -15.45 1.00 16.93
C ILE A 476 -16.91 1.41 17.09
N PRO A 477 -17.68 1.55 15.99
CA PRO A 477 -19.10 1.87 16.07
C PRO A 477 -19.88 0.83 16.90
N ARG A 478 -20.74 1.30 17.80
CA ARG A 478 -21.55 0.44 18.68
C ARG A 478 -22.32 -0.67 17.95
N PRO A 479 -22.97 -0.42 16.79
CA PRO A 479 -23.67 -1.48 16.06
C PRO A 479 -22.79 -2.65 15.62
N LEU A 480 -21.50 -2.40 15.39
CA LEU A 480 -20.52 -3.46 15.11
C LEU A 480 -20.14 -4.20 16.40
N LEU A 481 -19.90 -3.47 17.49
CA LEU A 481 -19.56 -4.08 18.80
C LEU A 481 -20.65 -5.00 19.33
N ASP A 482 -21.93 -4.65 19.14
CA ASP A 482 -23.08 -5.45 19.58
C ASP A 482 -23.12 -6.86 18.92
N ARG A 483 -22.50 -7.02 17.76
CA ARG A 483 -22.37 -8.28 17.02
C ARG A 483 -21.12 -9.07 17.38
N MET A 484 -20.23 -8.50 18.16
CA MET A 484 -18.93 -9.07 18.47
C MET A 484 -18.88 -9.60 19.90
N GLU A 485 -18.22 -10.71 20.08
CA GLU A 485 -17.78 -11.19 21.38
C GLU A 485 -16.34 -10.71 21.60
N VAL A 486 -16.19 -9.78 22.53
CA VAL A 486 -14.90 -9.15 22.83
C VAL A 486 -14.07 -10.07 23.74
N ILE A 487 -12.86 -10.37 23.29
CA ILE A 487 -11.85 -11.10 24.07
C ILE A 487 -10.64 -10.16 24.24
N GLU A 488 -10.39 -9.74 25.46
CA GLU A 488 -9.30 -8.84 25.78
C GLU A 488 -7.98 -9.62 25.97
N LEU A 489 -6.95 -9.20 25.26
CA LEU A 489 -5.59 -9.66 25.42
C LEU A 489 -4.82 -8.61 26.21
N SER A 490 -4.44 -8.96 27.42
CA SER A 490 -3.64 -8.10 28.28
C SER A 490 -2.16 -8.10 27.89
N SER A 491 -1.42 -7.13 28.44
CA SER A 491 0.04 -7.06 28.35
C SER A 491 0.71 -8.30 28.93
N TYR A 492 1.87 -8.67 28.39
CA TYR A 492 2.71 -9.74 28.93
C TYR A 492 3.57 -9.24 30.08
N THR A 493 3.74 -10.09 31.10
CA THR A 493 4.76 -9.90 32.14
C THR A 493 6.17 -10.15 31.58
N ASP A 494 7.20 -9.69 32.28
CA ASP A 494 8.57 -9.90 31.84
C ASP A 494 8.95 -11.40 31.83
N GLU A 495 8.38 -12.20 32.74
CA GLU A 495 8.51 -13.66 32.74
C GLU A 495 7.81 -14.32 31.54
N GLU A 496 6.59 -13.90 31.23
CA GLU A 496 5.88 -14.37 30.03
C GLU A 496 6.65 -13.99 28.77
N LYS A 497 7.21 -12.77 28.68
CA LYS A 497 8.05 -12.33 27.56
C LYS A 497 9.32 -13.18 27.44
N LEU A 498 9.95 -13.54 28.55
CA LEU A 498 11.12 -14.43 28.56
C LEU A 498 10.76 -15.81 27.98
N GLU A 499 9.66 -16.41 28.45
CA GLU A 499 9.23 -17.72 27.99
C GLU A 499 8.79 -17.71 26.52
N ILE A 500 8.08 -16.67 26.10
CA ILE A 500 7.72 -16.44 24.68
C ILE A 500 8.98 -16.29 23.83
N ALA A 501 9.96 -15.51 24.29
CA ALA A 501 11.22 -15.32 23.59
C ALA A 501 11.94 -16.66 23.37
N LYS A 502 12.06 -17.49 24.40
CA LYS A 502 12.74 -18.78 24.37
C LYS A 502 12.02 -19.83 23.50
N ARG A 503 10.71 -19.92 23.68
CA ARG A 503 9.91 -20.99 23.04
C ARG A 503 9.51 -20.69 21.60
N HIS A 504 9.29 -19.40 21.29
CA HIS A 504 8.69 -19.00 20.01
C HIS A 504 9.56 -18.04 19.21
N LEU A 505 9.97 -16.88 19.80
CA LEU A 505 10.62 -15.83 19.01
C LEU A 505 12.03 -16.20 18.58
N LEU A 506 12.88 -16.66 19.49
CA LEU A 506 14.26 -17.01 19.16
C LEU A 506 14.35 -18.16 18.15
N PRO A 507 13.61 -19.28 18.29
CA PRO A 507 13.58 -20.32 17.27
C PRO A 507 13.10 -19.83 15.89
N LYS A 508 12.09 -18.95 15.88
CA LYS A 508 11.60 -18.31 14.65
C LYS A 508 12.67 -17.45 13.98
N GLN A 509 13.31 -16.58 14.77
CA GLN A 509 14.36 -15.69 14.26
C GLN A 509 15.61 -16.46 13.79
N LEU A 510 16.00 -17.53 14.47
CA LEU A 510 17.07 -18.44 14.00
C LEU A 510 16.76 -19.01 12.63
N LYS A 511 15.52 -19.51 12.44
CA LYS A 511 15.07 -20.07 11.15
C LYS A 511 15.03 -19.02 10.04
N GLU A 512 14.52 -17.83 10.33
CA GLU A 512 14.42 -16.73 9.36
C GLU A 512 15.81 -16.23 8.90
N HIS A 513 16.82 -16.28 9.78
CA HIS A 513 18.18 -15.87 9.48
C HIS A 513 19.10 -17.04 9.08
N GLY A 514 18.57 -18.27 8.89
CA GLY A 514 19.35 -19.43 8.45
C GLY A 514 20.36 -19.95 9.50
N LEU A 515 20.20 -19.59 10.77
CA LEU A 515 21.07 -20.00 11.85
C LEU A 515 20.60 -21.31 12.49
N LYS A 516 21.54 -22.20 12.80
CA LYS A 516 21.28 -23.40 13.58
C LYS A 516 21.29 -23.07 15.09
N ARG A 517 20.46 -23.80 15.87
CA ARG A 517 20.37 -23.62 17.33
C ARG A 517 21.72 -23.78 18.06
N ALA A 518 22.64 -24.56 17.49
CA ALA A 518 23.98 -24.76 18.03
C ALA A 518 24.94 -23.56 17.81
N GLN A 519 24.64 -22.69 16.84
CA GLN A 519 25.50 -21.57 16.46
C GLN A 519 25.24 -20.31 17.31
N LEU A 520 24.07 -20.14 17.85
CA LEU A 520 23.73 -19.01 18.72
C LEU A 520 23.11 -19.50 20.03
N HIS A 521 23.73 -19.11 21.14
CA HIS A 521 23.19 -19.28 22.48
C HIS A 521 22.95 -17.92 23.13
N VAL A 522 21.73 -17.63 23.50
CA VAL A 522 21.36 -16.41 24.26
C VAL A 522 20.95 -16.83 25.66
N SER A 523 21.63 -16.34 26.65
CA SER A 523 21.31 -16.66 28.06
C SER A 523 19.97 -16.02 28.48
N ASP A 524 19.31 -16.63 29.46
CA ASP A 524 18.07 -16.06 30.05
C ASP A 524 18.31 -14.64 30.60
N GLY A 525 19.49 -14.40 31.24
CA GLY A 525 19.87 -13.08 31.67
C GLY A 525 19.98 -12.07 30.53
N ALA A 526 20.54 -12.46 29.38
CA ALA A 526 20.61 -11.58 28.22
C ALA A 526 19.23 -11.25 27.66
N ILE A 527 18.31 -12.22 27.66
CA ILE A 527 16.91 -11.96 27.23
C ILE A 527 16.22 -11.01 28.22
N ARG A 528 16.36 -11.23 29.54
CA ARG A 528 15.82 -10.32 30.57
C ARG A 528 16.40 -8.90 30.44
N ALA A 529 17.72 -8.78 30.23
CA ALA A 529 18.36 -7.51 30.00
C ALA A 529 17.88 -6.84 28.68
N THR A 530 17.56 -7.64 27.66
CA THR A 530 16.95 -7.12 26.42
C THR A 530 15.54 -6.59 26.69
N ILE A 531 14.73 -7.32 27.45
CA ILE A 531 13.36 -6.92 27.80
C ILE A 531 13.38 -5.60 28.58
N SER A 532 14.20 -5.51 29.63
CA SER A 532 14.21 -4.34 30.52
C SER A 532 14.95 -3.14 29.96
N GLY A 533 16.04 -3.34 29.23
CA GLY A 533 16.94 -2.27 28.79
C GLY A 533 16.79 -1.83 27.35
N TYR A 534 16.18 -2.63 26.47
CA TYR A 534 16.11 -2.33 25.03
C TYR A 534 14.69 -2.36 24.47
N THR A 535 13.71 -2.75 25.28
CA THR A 535 12.29 -2.75 24.86
C THR A 535 11.42 -2.01 25.89
N ARG A 536 10.40 -1.29 25.39
CA ARG A 536 9.35 -0.67 26.20
C ARG A 536 8.05 -0.87 25.43
N GLU A 537 7.38 -1.99 25.69
CA GLU A 537 6.18 -2.40 24.97
C GLU A 537 5.32 -3.35 25.81
N SER A 538 4.03 -3.32 25.58
CA SER A 538 3.06 -4.24 26.20
C SER A 538 3.18 -5.67 25.66
N GLY A 539 3.48 -5.79 24.38
CA GLY A 539 3.65 -7.06 23.67
C GLY A 539 5.12 -7.50 23.53
N VAL A 540 5.42 -8.20 22.43
CA VAL A 540 6.74 -8.77 22.15
C VAL A 540 7.30 -8.40 20.76
N ARG A 541 6.69 -7.43 20.07
CA ARG A 541 7.08 -7.06 18.70
C ARG A 541 8.47 -6.39 18.62
N VAL A 542 8.79 -5.51 19.59
CA VAL A 542 10.11 -4.89 19.66
C VAL A 542 11.13 -5.91 20.13
N LEU A 543 10.78 -6.77 21.09
CA LEU A 543 11.62 -7.88 21.56
C LEU A 543 12.00 -8.81 20.39
N GLU A 544 11.04 -9.21 19.56
CA GLU A 544 11.31 -10.01 18.37
C GLU A 544 12.31 -9.31 17.43
N ARG A 545 12.16 -8.01 17.22
CA ARG A 545 13.11 -7.19 16.42
C ARG A 545 14.51 -7.16 17.01
N GLN A 546 14.63 -7.05 18.34
CA GLN A 546 15.93 -7.08 19.01
C GLN A 546 16.59 -8.47 18.90
N LEU A 547 15.83 -9.55 19.11
CA LEU A 547 16.32 -10.91 18.90
C LEU A 547 16.77 -11.15 17.44
N GLY A 548 16.02 -10.63 16.46
CA GLY A 548 16.44 -10.64 15.05
C GLY A 548 17.74 -9.87 14.80
N LYS A 549 17.98 -8.76 15.53
CA LYS A 549 19.26 -8.03 15.47
C LYS A 549 20.41 -8.85 16.04
N LEU A 550 20.19 -9.59 17.14
CA LEU A 550 21.17 -10.53 17.68
C LEU A 550 21.52 -11.62 16.66
N CYS A 551 20.51 -12.19 15.99
CA CYS A 551 20.71 -13.20 14.95
C CYS A 551 21.53 -12.65 13.78
N ARG A 552 21.21 -11.45 13.27
CA ARG A 552 21.94 -10.83 12.14
C ARG A 552 23.40 -10.55 12.48
N LYS A 553 23.67 -9.97 13.66
CA LYS A 553 25.05 -9.72 14.10
C LYS A 553 25.82 -11.02 14.36
N THR A 554 25.13 -12.05 14.84
CA THR A 554 25.73 -13.38 14.97
C THR A 554 26.09 -13.96 13.60
N ALA A 555 25.18 -13.89 12.62
CA ALA A 555 25.45 -14.35 11.26
C ALA A 555 26.65 -13.65 10.63
N MET A 556 26.76 -12.32 10.82
CA MET A 556 27.91 -11.53 10.38
C MET A 556 29.22 -12.04 10.99
N ARG A 557 29.27 -12.26 12.31
CA ARG A 557 30.45 -12.77 13.00
C ARG A 557 30.82 -14.19 12.58
N LEU A 558 29.87 -15.07 12.34
CA LEU A 558 30.12 -16.42 11.84
C LEU A 558 30.77 -16.42 10.45
N VAL A 559 30.47 -15.43 9.61
CA VAL A 559 31.00 -15.29 8.25
C VAL A 559 32.36 -14.57 8.26
N GLU A 560 32.52 -13.50 9.04
CA GLU A 560 33.72 -12.66 9.05
C GLU A 560 34.85 -13.23 9.92
N GLU A 561 34.51 -13.79 11.10
CA GLU A 561 35.49 -14.23 12.10
C GLU A 561 35.75 -15.75 12.09
N ASP A 562 35.08 -16.52 11.20
CA ASP A 562 35.07 -17.99 11.09
C ASP A 562 34.80 -18.70 12.44
N VAL A 563 33.99 -18.08 13.29
CA VAL A 563 33.63 -18.61 14.61
C VAL A 563 32.50 -19.62 14.45
N LYS A 564 32.61 -20.79 15.09
CA LYS A 564 31.57 -21.85 14.96
C LYS A 564 30.33 -21.61 15.84
N ARG A 565 30.46 -20.82 16.91
CA ARG A 565 29.40 -20.57 17.89
C ARG A 565 29.60 -19.21 18.56
N VAL A 566 28.47 -18.52 18.76
CA VAL A 566 28.38 -17.26 19.50
C VAL A 566 27.53 -17.46 20.75
N SER A 567 28.03 -16.97 21.91
CA SER A 567 27.28 -16.94 23.16
C SER A 567 27.06 -15.51 23.61
N ILE A 568 25.77 -15.13 23.75
CA ILE A 568 25.34 -13.79 24.19
C ILE A 568 24.89 -13.88 25.64
N THR A 569 25.48 -13.07 26.46
CA THR A 569 25.22 -12.92 27.91
C THR A 569 24.91 -11.46 28.23
N GLU A 570 24.47 -11.15 29.44
CA GLU A 570 24.25 -9.76 29.89
C GLU A 570 25.48 -8.89 29.68
N LYS A 571 26.68 -9.42 29.90
CA LYS A 571 27.94 -8.67 29.87
C LYS A 571 28.35 -8.18 28.49
N ASN A 572 28.01 -8.96 27.43
CA ASN A 572 28.39 -8.63 26.06
C ASN A 572 27.18 -8.21 25.20
N LEU A 573 26.00 -8.04 25.80
CA LEU A 573 24.78 -7.68 25.10
C LEU A 573 24.89 -6.30 24.40
N SER A 574 25.61 -5.36 25.05
CA SER A 574 25.86 -4.02 24.50
C SER A 574 26.66 -4.04 23.19
N ASP A 575 27.51 -5.06 22.95
CA ASP A 575 28.27 -5.20 21.70
C ASP A 575 27.33 -5.49 20.50
N TYR A 576 26.19 -6.10 20.77
CA TYR A 576 25.17 -6.47 19.78
C TYR A 576 24.07 -5.44 19.64
N LEU A 577 23.53 -4.92 20.74
CA LEU A 577 22.37 -4.03 20.73
C LEU A 577 22.74 -2.55 20.83
N GLY A 578 23.96 -2.23 21.27
CA GLY A 578 24.43 -0.88 21.57
C GLY A 578 24.14 -0.48 23.02
N THR A 579 24.18 0.81 23.31
CA THR A 579 23.91 1.34 24.64
C THR A 579 22.48 1.03 25.11
N VAL A 580 22.33 0.74 26.38
CA VAL A 580 21.04 0.54 27.04
C VAL A 580 20.16 1.79 26.82
N ARG A 581 18.93 1.59 26.33
CA ARG A 581 18.02 2.69 25.99
C ARG A 581 17.11 3.09 27.16
N TYR A 582 16.73 2.12 27.95
CA TYR A 582 15.78 2.29 29.06
C TYR A 582 16.47 1.87 30.34
N THR A 583 16.85 2.84 31.14
CA THR A 583 17.26 2.59 32.51
C THR A 583 16.03 2.71 33.40
N PRO A 584 15.87 1.85 34.42
CA PRO A 584 14.88 2.09 35.44
C PRO A 584 15.01 3.54 35.95
N GLY A 585 13.91 4.25 36.02
CA GLY A 585 13.91 5.65 36.46
C GLY A 585 14.73 5.79 37.73
N VAL A 586 15.52 6.85 37.82
CA VAL A 586 16.21 7.19 39.05
C VAL A 586 15.13 7.77 39.99
N HIS A 587 14.31 6.86 40.56
CA HIS A 587 13.41 7.30 41.62
C HIS A 587 14.22 7.68 42.84
N SER A 588 13.73 8.63 43.62
CA SER A 588 14.37 9.05 44.83
C SER A 588 14.83 7.86 45.68
N LYS A 589 16.10 7.88 46.11
CA LYS A 589 16.67 6.85 46.96
C LYS A 589 16.33 7.03 48.44
N GLN A 590 15.62 8.09 48.80
CA GLN A 590 15.27 8.46 50.15
C GLN A 590 13.79 8.85 50.25
N ASP A 591 13.22 8.78 51.43
CA ASP A 591 11.91 9.28 51.72
C ASP A 591 11.92 10.81 51.63
N GLU A 592 11.06 11.39 50.79
CA GLU A 592 11.04 12.82 50.49
C GLU A 592 9.69 13.46 50.84
N VAL A 593 9.74 14.79 51.08
CA VAL A 593 8.53 15.58 51.30
C VAL A 593 7.99 16.04 49.95
N GLY A 594 6.70 15.89 49.74
CA GLY A 594 6.04 16.37 48.52
C GLY A 594 6.23 15.51 47.30
N VAL A 595 6.90 14.37 47.41
CA VAL A 595 7.17 13.47 46.27
C VAL A 595 6.47 12.13 46.46
N VAL A 596 5.62 11.73 45.52
CA VAL A 596 4.82 10.50 45.57
C VAL A 596 4.93 9.71 44.28
N ASN A 597 5.08 8.38 44.40
CA ASN A 597 5.00 7.48 43.26
C ASN A 597 3.54 7.12 42.99
N GLY A 598 2.94 7.73 41.98
CA GLY A 598 1.70 7.28 41.38
C GLY A 598 1.95 6.15 40.35
N LEU A 599 0.90 5.50 39.90
CA LEU A 599 0.93 4.47 38.86
C LEU A 599 0.03 4.85 37.71
N ALA A 600 0.61 4.91 36.53
CA ALA A 600 -0.09 5.18 35.30
C ALA A 600 -0.13 3.95 34.39
N TRP A 601 -1.10 3.92 33.51
CA TRP A 601 -1.20 2.95 32.43
C TRP A 601 -1.14 3.69 31.08
N THR A 602 -0.37 3.15 30.14
CA THR A 602 -0.22 3.66 28.77
C THR A 602 -0.33 2.52 27.77
N GLU A 603 -0.46 2.83 26.49
CA GLU A 603 -0.48 1.80 25.41
C GLU A 603 0.78 0.91 25.40
N VAL A 604 1.89 1.39 25.92
CA VAL A 604 3.14 0.62 26.02
C VAL A 604 3.31 -0.14 27.33
N GLY A 605 2.36 -0.05 28.23
CA GLY A 605 2.33 -0.74 29.53
C GLY A 605 2.18 0.19 30.72
N GLY A 606 2.46 -0.32 31.93
CA GLY A 606 2.42 0.50 33.15
C GLY A 606 3.71 1.30 33.36
N GLU A 607 3.58 2.45 34.00
CA GLU A 607 4.68 3.36 34.34
C GLU A 607 4.52 3.90 35.77
N ILE A 608 5.66 4.25 36.38
CA ILE A 608 5.62 5.08 37.59
C ILE A 608 5.36 6.51 37.15
N LEU A 609 4.39 7.12 37.79
CA LEU A 609 4.03 8.53 37.64
C LEU A 609 4.47 9.30 38.90
N GLU A 610 5.65 9.87 38.87
CA GLU A 610 6.12 10.69 39.96
C GLU A 610 5.29 11.98 40.01
N VAL A 611 4.82 12.32 41.21
CA VAL A 611 4.07 13.55 41.52
C VAL A 611 4.91 14.37 42.50
N GLU A 612 5.37 15.54 42.06
CA GLU A 612 6.09 16.49 42.90
C GLU A 612 5.18 17.66 43.28
N VAL A 613 5.13 17.97 44.51
CA VAL A 613 4.37 19.13 45.02
C VAL A 613 5.29 20.02 45.85
N ASN A 614 5.31 21.29 45.46
CA ASN A 614 5.97 22.35 46.22
C ASN A 614 4.94 23.34 46.74
N VAL A 615 5.11 23.78 48.01
CA VAL A 615 4.25 24.75 48.66
C VAL A 615 5.09 25.98 49.01
N MET A 616 4.61 27.15 48.62
CA MET A 616 5.27 28.43 48.79
C MET A 616 4.32 29.44 49.38
N ASP A 617 4.83 30.47 50.09
CA ASP A 617 4.02 31.59 50.51
C ASP A 617 3.48 32.35 49.29
N GLY A 618 2.18 32.63 49.25
CA GLY A 618 1.58 33.21 48.06
C GLY A 618 0.15 33.70 48.29
N SER A 619 -0.69 33.59 47.27
CA SER A 619 -2.05 34.11 47.21
C SER A 619 -3.13 33.05 47.03
N GLY A 620 -2.80 31.79 47.18
CA GLY A 620 -3.73 30.66 47.03
C GLY A 620 -3.77 30.16 45.58
N LYS A 621 -2.73 30.34 44.77
CA LYS A 621 -2.66 29.81 43.42
C LYS A 621 -2.40 28.30 43.41
N LEU A 622 -3.12 27.60 42.53
CA LEU A 622 -2.79 26.22 42.15
C LEU A 622 -2.15 26.24 40.76
N GLU A 623 -0.87 25.93 40.69
CA GLU A 623 -0.12 25.80 39.45
C GLU A 623 0.08 24.34 39.09
N LEU A 624 -0.16 24.00 37.80
CA LEU A 624 -0.09 22.63 37.29
C LEU A 624 0.83 22.60 36.11
N THR A 625 1.87 21.78 36.15
CA THR A 625 2.83 21.59 35.03
C THR A 625 3.09 20.11 34.79
N GLY A 626 3.53 19.77 33.56
CA GLY A 626 3.84 18.40 33.17
C GLY A 626 2.98 17.83 32.04
N ASN A 627 2.41 18.70 31.18
CA ASN A 627 1.56 18.31 30.05
C ASN A 627 0.34 17.49 30.44
N LEU A 628 -0.47 18.07 31.31
CA LEU A 628 -1.64 17.43 31.95
C LEU A 628 -2.89 17.68 31.13
N GLY A 629 -3.65 16.63 30.82
CA GLY A 629 -4.97 16.70 30.24
C GLY A 629 -6.03 17.22 31.20
N THR A 630 -7.23 17.49 30.71
CA THR A 630 -8.32 18.12 31.48
C THR A 630 -8.75 17.30 32.67
N VAL A 631 -8.83 15.98 32.55
CA VAL A 631 -9.24 15.08 33.64
C VAL A 631 -8.22 15.06 34.76
N MET A 632 -6.93 15.09 34.47
CA MET A 632 -5.87 15.17 35.45
C MET A 632 -5.89 16.52 36.20
N GLN A 633 -6.14 17.62 35.47
CA GLN A 633 -6.28 18.95 36.06
C GLN A 633 -7.49 19.04 37.01
N GLU A 634 -8.62 18.42 36.64
CA GLU A 634 -9.80 18.32 37.49
C GLU A 634 -9.53 17.47 38.76
N SER A 635 -8.79 16.36 38.59
CA SER A 635 -8.36 15.51 39.70
C SER A 635 -7.50 16.28 40.69
N ALA A 636 -6.59 17.14 40.22
CA ALA A 636 -5.79 18.02 41.08
C ALA A 636 -6.65 19.05 41.87
N LYS A 637 -7.66 19.63 41.23
CA LYS A 637 -8.63 20.54 41.88
C LYS A 637 -9.49 19.82 42.89
N ALA A 638 -9.93 18.58 42.60
CA ALA A 638 -10.69 17.75 43.53
C ALA A 638 -9.85 17.38 44.77
N ALA A 639 -8.58 17.04 44.58
CA ALA A 639 -7.62 16.77 45.64
C ALA A 639 -7.45 17.94 46.59
N LEU A 640 -7.27 19.16 46.05
CA LEU A 640 -7.19 20.39 46.84
C LEU A 640 -8.48 20.62 47.64
N SER A 641 -9.65 20.45 47.00
CA SER A 641 -10.94 20.63 47.65
C SER A 641 -11.15 19.60 48.78
N CYS A 642 -10.69 18.38 48.60
CA CYS A 642 -10.71 17.32 49.61
C CYS A 642 -9.89 17.71 50.86
N LEU A 643 -8.67 18.22 50.66
CA LEU A 643 -7.82 18.69 51.78
C LEU A 643 -8.43 19.91 52.49
N ARG A 644 -8.98 20.86 51.75
CA ARG A 644 -9.66 22.04 52.31
C ARG A 644 -10.82 21.68 53.19
N SER A 645 -11.61 20.66 52.85
CA SER A 645 -12.74 20.20 53.67
C SER A 645 -12.31 19.45 54.93
N ARG A 646 -11.01 19.11 55.08
CA ARG A 646 -10.46 18.28 56.14
C ARG A 646 -9.35 18.98 56.95
N THR A 647 -9.26 20.29 56.86
CA THR A 647 -8.21 21.08 57.50
C THR A 647 -8.04 20.80 58.99
N GLU A 648 -9.15 20.67 59.71
CA GLU A 648 -9.12 20.39 61.20
C GLU A 648 -8.62 18.96 61.46
N ALA A 649 -9.12 17.97 60.75
CA ALA A 649 -8.74 16.57 60.91
C ALA A 649 -7.28 16.28 60.55
N LEU A 650 -6.74 17.04 59.59
CA LEU A 650 -5.37 16.88 59.12
C LEU A 650 -4.37 17.84 59.76
N HIS A 651 -4.82 18.61 60.74
CA HIS A 651 -4.00 19.63 61.43
C HIS A 651 -3.32 20.64 60.47
N LEU A 652 -4.02 21.05 59.39
CA LEU A 652 -3.55 22.04 58.46
C LEU A 652 -3.93 23.45 58.92
N GLU A 653 -3.16 24.44 58.45
CA GLU A 653 -3.50 25.87 58.62
C GLU A 653 -4.89 26.16 58.01
N LYS A 654 -5.80 26.80 58.77
CA LYS A 654 -7.21 27.02 58.29
C LYS A 654 -7.31 27.74 56.96
N ASP A 655 -6.39 28.63 56.67
CA ASP A 655 -6.41 29.47 55.47
C ASP A 655 -5.27 29.13 54.50
N PHE A 656 -4.66 27.94 54.56
CA PHE A 656 -3.55 27.56 53.72
C PHE A 656 -3.85 27.81 52.24
N TYR A 657 -5.06 27.58 51.77
CA TYR A 657 -5.54 27.79 50.41
C TYR A 657 -5.64 29.26 49.98
N LYS A 658 -5.44 30.23 50.89
CA LYS A 658 -5.35 31.68 50.63
C LYS A 658 -3.94 32.24 50.78
N THR A 659 -3.11 31.56 51.56
CA THR A 659 -1.80 32.04 52.00
C THR A 659 -0.62 31.29 51.37
N LYS A 660 -0.90 30.14 50.78
CA LYS A 660 0.09 29.29 50.16
C LYS A 660 -0.24 29.08 48.69
N ASP A 661 0.74 29.26 47.81
CA ASP A 661 0.68 28.80 46.44
C ASP A 661 1.16 27.36 46.37
N ILE A 662 0.43 26.51 45.65
CA ILE A 662 0.72 25.07 45.53
C ILE A 662 1.06 24.81 44.06
N HIS A 663 2.28 24.34 43.81
CA HIS A 663 2.71 23.94 42.49
C HIS A 663 2.83 22.41 42.45
N ILE A 664 2.05 21.80 41.51
CA ILE A 664 2.09 20.37 41.23
C ILE A 664 2.80 20.16 39.90
N HIS A 665 3.85 19.41 39.92
CA HIS A 665 4.64 19.06 38.74
C HIS A 665 4.64 17.55 38.54
N PHE A 666 4.46 17.16 37.27
CA PHE A 666 4.68 15.79 36.83
C PHE A 666 5.88 15.78 35.91
N PRO A 667 7.00 15.18 36.31
CA PRO A 667 8.20 15.04 35.47
C PRO A 667 7.90 14.36 34.10
N GLU A 668 8.84 14.47 33.15
CA GLU A 668 8.68 13.97 31.78
C GLU A 668 7.52 14.62 31.01
N ALA A 669 7.51 15.95 30.96
CA ALA A 669 6.47 16.76 30.32
C ALA A 669 6.30 16.52 28.80
N ALA A 670 7.24 15.83 28.15
CA ALA A 670 7.15 15.44 26.73
C ALA A 670 6.00 14.43 26.46
N THR A 671 5.61 13.66 27.49
CA THR A 671 4.54 12.66 27.39
C THR A 671 3.23 13.24 27.96
N PRO A 672 2.14 13.33 27.15
CA PRO A 672 0.85 13.75 27.67
C PRO A 672 0.35 12.79 28.76
N LYS A 673 -0.22 13.35 29.83
CA LYS A 673 -0.73 12.60 30.96
C LYS A 673 -2.18 13.02 31.23
N ASP A 674 -3.09 12.06 31.24
CA ASP A 674 -4.50 12.31 31.55
C ASP A 674 -5.13 11.13 32.28
N GLY A 675 -6.12 11.41 33.14
CA GLY A 675 -6.86 10.40 33.87
C GLY A 675 -7.04 10.71 35.34
N PRO A 676 -8.09 10.17 35.98
CA PRO A 676 -8.42 10.45 37.38
C PRO A 676 -7.61 9.62 38.39
N SER A 677 -6.92 8.58 37.96
CA SER A 677 -6.29 7.55 38.83
C SER A 677 -5.08 8.02 39.63
N ALA A 678 -4.58 9.25 39.42
CA ALA A 678 -3.54 9.89 40.22
C ALA A 678 -4.11 10.67 41.41
N GLY A 679 -5.42 10.69 41.63
CA GLY A 679 -6.06 11.52 42.63
C GLY A 679 -5.51 11.32 44.03
N ILE A 680 -5.35 10.06 44.50
CA ILE A 680 -4.77 9.79 45.83
C ILE A 680 -3.28 10.16 45.88
N ALA A 681 -2.52 10.00 44.81
CA ALA A 681 -1.12 10.39 44.77
C ALA A 681 -0.95 11.90 44.88
N ILE A 682 -1.74 12.67 44.13
CA ILE A 682 -1.78 14.14 44.19
C ILE A 682 -2.15 14.60 45.58
N THR A 683 -3.23 14.01 46.17
CA THR A 683 -3.71 14.39 47.52
C THR A 683 -2.63 14.12 48.57
N THR A 684 -1.96 12.98 48.49
CA THR A 684 -0.89 12.60 49.42
C THR A 684 0.34 13.50 49.28
N ALA A 685 0.74 13.82 48.03
CA ALA A 685 1.85 14.73 47.80
C ALA A 685 1.59 16.15 48.31
N MET A 686 0.37 16.65 48.10
CA MET A 686 -0.06 17.95 48.66
C MET A 686 -0.02 17.94 50.20
N LEU A 687 -0.60 16.90 50.82
CA LEU A 687 -0.60 16.79 52.28
C LEU A 687 0.84 16.72 52.83
N SER A 688 1.67 15.90 52.23
CA SER A 688 3.09 15.79 52.58
C SER A 688 3.79 17.15 52.51
N ALA A 689 3.60 17.91 51.45
CA ALA A 689 4.21 19.22 51.24
C ALA A 689 3.68 20.27 52.25
N LEU A 690 2.37 20.22 52.58
CA LEU A 690 1.74 21.13 53.54
C LEU A 690 2.14 20.84 54.99
N THR A 691 2.39 19.59 55.35
CA THR A 691 2.72 19.15 56.72
C THR A 691 4.21 18.98 56.93
N GLY A 692 5.04 18.93 55.89
CA GLY A 692 6.47 18.60 55.99
C GLY A 692 6.74 17.10 56.28
N ARG A 693 5.72 16.23 56.27
CA ARG A 693 5.88 14.79 56.52
C ARG A 693 6.42 14.09 55.27
N LYS A 694 7.40 13.24 55.43
CA LYS A 694 8.01 12.49 54.35
C LYS A 694 7.09 11.38 53.85
N VAL A 695 7.13 11.12 52.55
CA VAL A 695 6.44 9.97 51.92
C VAL A 695 7.44 8.82 51.78
N ARG A 696 7.01 7.61 52.05
CA ARG A 696 7.83 6.40 51.87
C ARG A 696 8.12 6.14 50.39
N ARG A 697 9.40 6.01 50.07
CA ARG A 697 9.89 5.74 48.70
C ARG A 697 9.52 4.36 48.12
N ASP A 698 9.32 3.37 49.02
CA ASP A 698 9.00 2.00 48.65
C ASP A 698 7.50 1.78 48.44
N VAL A 699 6.71 2.85 48.48
CA VAL A 699 5.26 2.85 48.27
C VAL A 699 4.91 3.48 46.93
N ALA A 700 4.03 2.86 46.19
CA ALA A 700 3.34 3.47 45.07
C ALA A 700 1.81 3.37 45.25
N MET A 701 1.07 4.22 44.59
CA MET A 701 -0.39 4.26 44.80
C MET A 701 -1.14 4.61 43.52
N THR A 702 -2.38 4.16 43.44
CA THR A 702 -3.30 4.51 42.38
C THR A 702 -4.74 4.52 42.93
N GLY A 703 -5.52 5.52 42.53
CA GLY A 703 -6.92 5.66 42.96
C GLY A 703 -7.45 7.04 42.60
N GLU A 704 -8.73 7.11 42.26
CA GLU A 704 -9.44 8.36 42.08
C GLU A 704 -9.91 8.86 43.44
N VAL A 705 -9.85 10.17 43.66
CA VAL A 705 -10.29 10.80 44.94
C VAL A 705 -11.58 11.59 44.73
N THR A 706 -12.51 11.45 45.64
CA THR A 706 -13.71 12.28 45.70
C THR A 706 -13.52 13.48 46.62
N LEU A 707 -14.35 14.52 46.49
CA LEU A 707 -14.34 15.69 47.38
C LEU A 707 -14.49 15.36 48.88
N ARG A 708 -15.09 14.19 49.19
CA ARG A 708 -15.28 13.69 50.55
C ARG A 708 -14.19 12.72 51.01
N GLY A 709 -13.13 12.54 50.19
CA GLY A 709 -12.01 11.67 50.55
C GLY A 709 -12.26 10.17 50.38
N ARG A 710 -13.29 9.75 49.64
CA ARG A 710 -13.45 8.36 49.25
C ARG A 710 -12.50 8.04 48.12
N VAL A 711 -12.00 6.81 48.09
CA VAL A 711 -11.15 6.30 47.04
C VAL A 711 -11.96 5.43 46.10
N LEU A 712 -12.02 5.79 44.81
CA LEU A 712 -12.78 5.09 43.80
C LEU A 712 -11.89 4.15 42.97
N PRO A 713 -12.46 3.10 42.32
CA PRO A 713 -11.74 2.09 41.57
C PRO A 713 -11.14 2.66 40.30
N ILE A 714 -10.10 1.96 39.79
CA ILE A 714 -9.32 2.33 38.60
C ILE A 714 -9.18 1.15 37.64
N GLY A 715 -8.79 1.44 36.41
CA GLY A 715 -8.42 0.44 35.41
C GLY A 715 -6.91 0.20 35.31
N GLY A 716 -6.54 -0.91 34.64
CA GLY A 716 -5.14 -1.22 34.30
C GLY A 716 -4.28 -1.62 35.49
N LEU A 717 -4.87 -2.25 36.55
CA LEU A 717 -4.15 -2.61 37.76
C LEU A 717 -3.00 -3.61 37.47
N LYS A 718 -3.17 -4.54 36.53
CA LYS A 718 -2.13 -5.50 36.11
C LYS A 718 -0.88 -4.78 35.65
N GLU A 719 -1.01 -3.87 34.69
CA GLU A 719 0.09 -3.10 34.11
C GLU A 719 0.76 -2.19 35.14
N LYS A 720 -0.05 -1.53 35.97
CA LYS A 720 0.43 -0.63 37.02
C LYS A 720 1.27 -1.37 38.06
N THR A 721 0.86 -2.56 38.47
CA THR A 721 1.60 -3.38 39.44
C THR A 721 2.89 -3.96 38.87
N MET A 722 2.92 -4.29 37.60
CA MET A 722 4.14 -4.69 36.92
C MET A 722 5.18 -3.56 36.88
N ALA A 723 4.73 -2.33 36.60
CA ALA A 723 5.60 -1.15 36.64
C ALA A 723 6.15 -0.92 38.06
N ALA A 724 5.31 -1.05 39.08
CA ALA A 724 5.73 -0.95 40.46
C ALA A 724 6.84 -1.96 40.81
N LEU A 725 6.66 -3.22 40.42
CA LEU A 725 7.66 -4.28 40.66
C LEU A 725 9.00 -4.00 39.91
N ARG A 726 8.95 -3.61 38.64
CA ARG A 726 10.16 -3.29 37.85
C ARG A 726 10.99 -2.15 38.48
N ASN A 727 10.31 -1.19 39.08
CA ASN A 727 10.96 -0.03 39.70
C ASN A 727 11.29 -0.24 41.18
N GLY A 728 11.21 -1.49 41.70
CA GLY A 728 11.62 -1.83 43.04
C GLY A 728 10.69 -1.36 44.13
N ILE A 729 9.45 -0.98 43.84
CA ILE A 729 8.40 -0.72 44.81
C ILE A 729 8.11 -2.01 45.56
N LYS A 730 7.83 -1.88 46.86
CA LYS A 730 7.48 -3.02 47.72
C LYS A 730 6.01 -3.04 48.10
N THR A 731 5.41 -1.87 48.22
CA THR A 731 4.03 -1.72 48.69
C THR A 731 3.21 -0.92 47.67
N VAL A 732 2.02 -1.42 47.32
CA VAL A 732 1.11 -0.75 46.40
C VAL A 732 -0.24 -0.50 47.11
N ILE A 733 -0.64 0.76 47.21
CA ILE A 733 -1.93 1.16 47.74
C ILE A 733 -2.93 1.20 46.59
N ILE A 734 -4.02 0.46 46.77
CA ILE A 734 -5.07 0.29 45.74
C ILE A 734 -6.46 0.58 46.34
N PRO A 735 -7.44 0.99 45.51
CA PRO A 735 -8.82 1.08 45.97
C PRO A 735 -9.35 -0.31 46.40
N ARG A 736 -10.16 -0.34 47.45
CA ARG A 736 -10.77 -1.58 48.01
C ARG A 736 -11.54 -2.34 46.90
N GLU A 737 -12.26 -1.63 46.07
CA GLU A 737 -13.04 -2.23 44.99
C GLU A 737 -12.20 -2.95 43.93
N ASN A 738 -10.92 -2.62 43.79
CA ASN A 738 -9.96 -3.31 42.92
C ASN A 738 -9.31 -4.54 43.56
N GLU A 739 -9.65 -4.90 44.78
CA GLU A 739 -9.16 -6.11 45.46
C GLU A 739 -9.50 -7.37 44.67
N LYS A 740 -10.66 -7.41 44.03
CA LYS A 740 -11.08 -8.48 43.12
C LYS A 740 -10.13 -8.66 41.90
N ASP A 741 -9.55 -7.56 41.40
CA ASP A 741 -8.66 -7.56 40.24
C ASP A 741 -7.28 -8.15 40.58
N LEU A 742 -6.94 -8.29 41.88
CA LEU A 742 -5.72 -8.99 42.30
C LEU A 742 -5.68 -10.45 41.84
N ASN A 743 -6.83 -11.07 41.59
CA ASN A 743 -6.90 -12.44 41.05
C ASN A 743 -6.45 -12.51 39.58
N GLU A 744 -6.36 -11.39 38.89
CA GLU A 744 -5.93 -11.31 37.51
C GLU A 744 -4.44 -11.02 37.38
N ILE A 745 -3.79 -10.63 38.47
CA ILE A 745 -2.35 -10.33 38.51
C ILE A 745 -1.56 -11.63 38.59
N ASP A 746 -0.46 -11.69 37.84
CA ASP A 746 0.47 -12.81 37.84
C ASP A 746 0.93 -13.15 39.29
N GLN A 747 1.02 -14.44 39.62
CA GLN A 747 1.41 -14.89 40.94
C GLN A 747 2.80 -14.41 41.36
N THR A 748 3.72 -14.22 40.43
CA THR A 748 5.07 -13.72 40.68
C THR A 748 5.02 -12.27 41.18
N VAL A 749 4.23 -11.41 40.51
CA VAL A 749 4.01 -10.02 40.87
C VAL A 749 3.28 -9.95 42.22
N ARG A 750 2.23 -10.79 42.37
CA ARG A 750 1.41 -10.81 43.59
C ARG A 750 2.19 -11.22 44.85
N LYS A 751 3.14 -12.16 44.70
CA LYS A 751 3.98 -12.57 45.82
C LYS A 751 5.08 -11.57 46.18
N ALA A 752 5.50 -10.78 45.21
CA ALA A 752 6.61 -9.83 45.36
C ALA A 752 6.16 -8.46 45.90
N LEU A 753 4.88 -8.11 45.74
CA LEU A 753 4.31 -6.83 46.18
C LEU A 753 3.36 -7.03 47.36
N HIS A 754 3.45 -6.09 48.31
CA HIS A 754 2.44 -5.99 49.40
C HIS A 754 1.33 -5.02 48.96
N PHE A 755 0.08 -5.49 48.95
CA PHE A 755 -1.08 -4.68 48.56
C PHE A 755 -1.84 -4.18 49.79
N ILE A 756 -2.16 -2.89 49.79
CA ILE A 756 -3.00 -2.26 50.81
C ILE A 756 -4.28 -1.73 50.20
N PRO A 757 -5.41 -2.46 50.34
CA PRO A 757 -6.69 -1.98 49.84
C PRO A 757 -7.25 -0.87 50.78
N VAL A 758 -7.64 0.28 50.21
CA VAL A 758 -8.12 1.44 50.95
C VAL A 758 -9.47 1.94 50.44
N GLU A 759 -10.29 2.49 51.32
CA GLU A 759 -11.59 3.10 51.01
C GLU A 759 -11.57 4.63 51.14
N SER A 760 -10.60 5.16 51.92
CA SER A 760 -10.51 6.59 52.22
C SER A 760 -9.08 7.10 52.10
N VAL A 761 -8.93 8.39 51.86
CA VAL A 761 -7.62 9.05 51.81
C VAL A 761 -6.90 9.00 53.15
N ASP A 762 -7.63 8.92 54.31
CA ASP A 762 -7.01 8.81 55.61
C ASP A 762 -6.22 7.51 55.74
N ALA A 763 -6.77 6.40 55.25
CA ALA A 763 -6.05 5.11 55.17
C ALA A 763 -4.84 5.19 54.23
N VAL A 764 -4.91 5.95 53.12
CA VAL A 764 -3.78 6.21 52.22
C VAL A 764 -2.68 6.96 52.99
N PHE A 765 -3.00 8.03 53.69
CA PHE A 765 -2.04 8.83 54.45
C PHE A 765 -1.36 8.02 55.54
N ALA A 766 -2.13 7.24 56.30
CA ALA A 766 -1.57 6.34 57.31
C ALA A 766 -0.59 5.31 56.76
N ALA A 767 -0.84 4.79 55.53
CA ALA A 767 0.03 3.79 54.91
C ALA A 767 1.25 4.40 54.23
N ALA A 768 1.14 5.60 53.64
CA ALA A 768 2.14 6.21 52.78
C ALA A 768 3.10 7.15 53.47
N LEU A 769 2.63 7.90 54.50
CA LEU A 769 3.47 8.87 55.20
C LEU A 769 4.32 8.20 56.26
N VAL A 770 5.53 8.72 56.48
CA VAL A 770 6.42 8.26 57.56
C VAL A 770 5.80 8.70 58.90
N PRO A 771 5.63 7.78 59.88
CA PRO A 771 5.09 8.12 61.15
C PRO A 771 5.99 9.07 61.97
N GLU A 772 5.43 10.14 62.52
CA GLU A 772 6.16 11.10 63.35
C GLU A 772 5.86 10.92 64.85
N SER A 773 4.71 10.35 65.15
CA SER A 773 4.29 10.09 66.53
C SER A 773 4.08 8.61 66.84
N ARG A 774 3.94 8.26 68.10
CA ARG A 774 3.63 6.90 68.55
C ARG A 774 2.22 6.46 68.11
N GLU A 775 1.30 7.41 67.99
CA GLU A 775 -0.08 7.19 67.51
C GLU A 775 -0.10 6.95 66.05
N ASP A 776 0.64 7.77 65.28
CA ASP A 776 0.82 7.54 63.80
C ASP A 776 1.48 6.19 63.52
N ALA A 777 2.43 5.75 64.35
CA ALA A 777 3.07 4.44 64.23
C ALA A 777 2.08 3.29 64.45
N VAL A 778 1.11 3.44 65.37
CA VAL A 778 0.06 2.44 65.58
C VAL A 778 -0.92 2.39 64.41
N GLU A 779 -1.35 3.55 63.89
CA GLU A 779 -2.22 3.60 62.71
C GLU A 779 -1.51 3.03 61.45
N HIS A 780 -0.22 3.35 61.29
CA HIS A 780 0.60 2.80 60.22
C HIS A 780 0.68 1.27 60.30
N MET A 781 0.96 0.72 61.48
CA MET A 781 1.00 -0.73 61.70
C MET A 781 -0.35 -1.40 61.45
N ALA A 782 -1.45 -0.76 61.82
CA ALA A 782 -2.79 -1.26 61.57
C ALA A 782 -3.11 -1.26 60.04
N ALA A 783 -2.72 -0.22 59.33
CA ALA A 783 -2.92 -0.13 57.87
C ALA A 783 -2.10 -1.18 57.08
N ILE A 784 -0.86 -1.44 57.55
CA ILE A 784 0.00 -2.47 56.91
C ILE A 784 -0.40 -3.89 57.32
N ALA A 785 -0.90 -4.11 58.51
CA ALA A 785 -1.27 -5.40 59.06
C ALA A 785 -2.66 -5.91 58.61
N ALA A 786 -3.41 -5.11 57.83
CA ALA A 786 -4.68 -5.56 57.29
C ALA A 786 -4.45 -6.82 56.41
N PRO A 787 -5.00 -7.98 56.80
CA PRO A 787 -4.69 -9.22 56.09
C PRO A 787 -5.18 -9.16 54.66
N THR A 788 -4.30 -9.44 53.72
CA THR A 788 -4.70 -9.79 52.34
C THR A 788 -5.53 -11.08 52.47
N PRO A 789 -6.81 -11.11 52.11
CA PRO A 789 -7.60 -12.34 52.23
C PRO A 789 -7.08 -13.38 51.22
N TYR A 790 -6.31 -14.31 51.73
CA TYR A 790 -5.84 -15.46 50.98
C TYR A 790 -6.90 -16.56 51.11
N GLN A 791 -7.85 -16.66 50.19
CA GLN A 791 -8.60 -17.87 49.98
C GLN A 791 -7.81 -18.78 49.04
N GLU A 792 -7.15 -19.78 49.61
CA GLU A 792 -6.78 -20.99 48.88
C GLU A 792 -8.03 -21.58 48.21
N VAL A 793 -8.16 -21.43 46.91
CA VAL A 793 -9.06 -22.28 46.14
C VAL A 793 -8.44 -23.67 46.14
N ARG A 794 -8.82 -24.49 47.08
CA ARG A 794 -8.63 -25.95 47.05
C ARG A 794 -9.40 -26.47 45.82
N HIS A 795 -8.70 -26.79 44.74
CA HIS A 795 -9.22 -27.67 43.74
C HIS A 795 -9.53 -29.02 44.42
N GLY A 796 -10.78 -29.22 44.75
CA GLY A 796 -11.26 -30.51 45.16
C GLY A 796 -11.21 -31.49 44.01
N ASN A 797 -10.19 -32.35 44.05
CA ASN A 797 -10.26 -33.63 43.37
C ASN A 797 -11.41 -34.43 44.07
N GLN A 798 -12.52 -34.57 43.41
CA GLN A 798 -13.43 -35.72 43.65
C GLN A 798 -14.23 -36.00 42.38
N LEU A 799 -13.90 -37.18 41.80
CA LEU A 799 -14.63 -38.09 40.92
C LEU A 799 -15.04 -37.58 39.52
#